data_e2bbd5bb9585bf53857ba4ba6f66b102
#
_entry.id   e2bbd5bb9585bf53857ba4ba6f66b102
#
_cell.length_a   1.000
_cell.length_b   1.000
_cell.length_c   1.000
_cell.angle_alpha   90.00
_cell.angle_beta   90.00
_cell.angle_gamma   90.00
#
_symmetry.space_group_name_H-M   'P 1'
#
loop_
_entity.id
_entity.type
_entity.pdbx_description
1 polymer ?
#
loop_
_entity_poly.entity_id
_entity_poly.type
_entity_poly.pdbx_seq_one_letter_code
_entity_poly.pdbx_strand_id
1 'polypeptide(L)'
;MKTLTFFLASTFFYLTLITQAAERPNILYLYVDDMGWGSIGPNGQATRKAEGKPYVLTPHLDRLAEQGVNFTRGYGCTVCSPARSSQQTGFHQGYTFADRNDPNNAKKAIRADDLTMGDALTKAGYVTGYWGKWGYGGSKDMQNPTIDNLQTLPTSHGYKFVLAELHHVRAHTFFQPTLWSAPAKPGNIGGLELKPNSMAKYRNQKSYSNYPASQNHPNYPKTAYCDDVYAFACLDFVRDHAKEYNRSGKPFFGLFAAQIPHGPFAEVEKLPMWDQDYQDKPFFSELSPQSRQWCAMVTRIDAHFGNILNALEDPNEDGDKSDSVVQNTLVVFQSDNGGPGGKNREELNANGGLLGSKGSIYEGGIRVPTIMRWPKKITQKSKLKKGTSTDLVMDCSDLLPTFCELAGAPIPLGVSGVSLAPTLTGSGEQKVRDFLVHETNGQASIISGRYKFIRPKQVPDDSGKKKRPQKVKDGKNPNLFHLYDLQADLGESTNLATKNPKLVEQLNHLITAERVDEPAGFANTYHHWKGRSPNGPLDSASNWTEYIYENAGETYMHESGPPKSHWCARISQNRSALAGKNARFLALEVAGSLTVEKGVKVAAHNELRVSDGGKVVLNGGLLESARWVDIQAGGSLEGHGLIRAELFTKGILSLSGEKPLVIDGNAYLSGELKLSSIPSPKMDKSLTVIKANLISGGFKNNEVLIGGKLFSIFYTPTSVTVEAKL
;
A
#
# COMPACT_ATOMS: atom_id res chain seq x y z
N MET A 1 11.40 70.21 -45.33
CA MET A 1 11.86 68.82 -45.24
C MET A 1 11.81 68.42 -43.77
N LYS A 2 10.80 67.67 -43.34
CA LYS A 2 10.62 67.18 -41.99
C LYS A 2 10.69 65.66 -42.05
N THR A 3 11.70 65.06 -41.49
CA THR A 3 11.93 63.63 -41.42
C THR A 3 11.12 63.04 -40.25
N LEU A 4 10.22 62.15 -40.54
CA LEU A 4 9.38 61.47 -39.55
C LEU A 4 10.05 60.14 -39.17
N THR A 5 10.50 60.00 -37.92
CA THR A 5 11.10 58.75 -37.34
C THR A 5 9.97 57.93 -36.74
N PHE A 6 9.75 56.72 -37.31
CA PHE A 6 8.82 55.72 -36.73
C PHE A 6 9.56 54.89 -35.66
N PHE A 7 9.06 54.93 -34.43
CA PHE A 7 9.44 54.01 -33.37
C PHE A 7 8.48 52.80 -33.40
N LEU A 8 9.01 51.62 -33.79
CA LEU A 8 8.32 50.34 -33.60
C LEU A 8 8.58 49.88 -32.15
N ALA A 9 7.56 49.91 -31.31
CA ALA A 9 7.56 49.27 -30.01
C ALA A 9 7.09 47.82 -30.19
N SER A 10 8.03 46.87 -30.17
CA SER A 10 7.73 45.43 -30.10
C SER A 10 7.42 45.05 -28.68
N THR A 11 6.14 44.89 -28.34
CA THR A 11 5.64 44.32 -27.08
C THR A 11 5.81 42.81 -27.14
N PHE A 12 6.82 42.29 -26.47
CA PHE A 12 6.95 40.86 -26.19
C PHE A 12 5.91 40.46 -25.15
N PHE A 13 4.85 39.78 -25.57
CA PHE A 13 3.94 39.06 -24.68
C PHE A 13 4.66 37.79 -24.20
N TYR A 14 5.20 37.84 -22.99
CA TYR A 14 5.55 36.61 -22.26
C TYR A 14 4.27 35.90 -21.85
N LEU A 15 3.86 34.91 -22.63
CA LEU A 15 2.88 33.90 -22.21
C LEU A 15 3.59 33.00 -21.18
N THR A 16 3.52 33.34 -19.90
CA THR A 16 3.82 32.40 -18.83
C THR A 16 2.75 31.33 -18.88
N LEU A 17 3.07 30.19 -19.48
CA LEU A 17 2.36 28.96 -19.27
C LEU A 17 2.52 28.62 -17.78
N ILE A 18 1.60 29.08 -16.96
CA ILE A 18 1.38 28.54 -15.63
C ILE A 18 0.86 27.13 -15.89
N THR A 19 1.75 26.15 -15.91
CA THR A 19 1.36 24.76 -15.73
C THR A 19 0.71 24.72 -14.35
N GLN A 20 -0.62 24.74 -14.35
CA GLN A 20 -1.39 24.54 -13.13
C GLN A 20 -0.96 23.19 -12.58
N ALA A 21 -0.14 23.20 -11.52
CA ALA A 21 0.24 21.98 -10.83
C ALA A 21 -1.04 21.21 -10.55
N ALA A 22 -1.08 19.93 -10.93
CA ALA A 22 -2.27 19.11 -10.75
C ALA A 22 -2.70 19.25 -9.29
N GLU A 23 -3.94 19.69 -9.07
CA GLU A 23 -4.48 19.92 -7.73
C GLU A 23 -4.49 18.59 -6.96
N ARG A 24 -3.64 18.52 -5.94
CA ARG A 24 -3.47 17.31 -5.12
C ARG A 24 -4.73 17.05 -4.30
N PRO A 25 -5.23 15.79 -4.25
CA PRO A 25 -6.43 15.47 -3.50
C PRO A 25 -6.19 15.54 -1.99
N ASN A 26 -7.24 15.85 -1.22
CA ASN A 26 -7.30 15.41 0.16
C ASN A 26 -7.43 13.89 0.19
N ILE A 27 -6.92 13.25 1.24
CA ILE A 27 -6.98 11.81 1.41
C ILE A 27 -7.55 11.50 2.79
N LEU A 28 -8.61 10.71 2.82
CA LEU A 28 -9.23 10.20 4.04
C LEU A 28 -9.25 8.67 4.00
N TYR A 29 -8.59 8.03 4.95
CA TYR A 29 -8.54 6.59 5.06
C TYR A 29 -9.29 6.14 6.33
N LEU A 30 -10.41 5.45 6.13
CA LEU A 30 -11.25 4.86 7.16
C LEU A 30 -10.89 3.39 7.29
N TYR A 31 -10.37 2.98 8.43
CA TYR A 31 -9.79 1.66 8.65
C TYR A 31 -10.37 1.03 9.90
N VAL A 32 -10.81 -0.22 9.82
CA VAL A 32 -11.46 -0.94 10.93
C VAL A 32 -10.69 -2.21 11.28
N ASP A 33 -10.94 -2.72 12.50
CA ASP A 33 -10.27 -3.89 13.07
C ASP A 33 -11.23 -5.10 13.09
N ASP A 34 -10.88 -6.20 12.39
CA ASP A 34 -11.63 -7.46 12.37
C ASP A 34 -13.00 -7.40 11.67
N MET A 35 -13.18 -6.62 10.63
CA MET A 35 -14.41 -6.61 9.85
C MET A 35 -14.30 -7.53 8.64
N GLY A 36 -15.10 -8.60 8.62
CA GLY A 36 -15.07 -9.58 7.54
C GLY A 36 -15.58 -9.04 6.20
N TRP A 37 -15.16 -9.66 5.11
CA TRP A 37 -15.49 -9.24 3.73
C TRP A 37 -16.98 -9.11 3.48
N GLY A 38 -17.78 -10.05 4.02
CA GLY A 38 -19.24 -10.09 3.84
C GLY A 38 -20.03 -9.13 4.72
N SER A 39 -19.38 -8.20 5.44
CA SER A 39 -20.03 -7.37 6.48
C SER A 39 -20.68 -6.08 5.96
N ILE A 40 -20.60 -5.80 4.66
CA ILE A 40 -21.18 -4.60 4.03
C ILE A 40 -22.27 -4.99 3.02
N GLY A 41 -23.19 -4.06 2.73
CA GLY A 41 -24.28 -4.27 1.80
C GLY A 41 -23.88 -4.91 0.48
N PRO A 42 -22.94 -4.32 -0.30
CA PRO A 42 -22.55 -4.83 -1.61
C PRO A 42 -21.87 -6.20 -1.58
N ASN A 43 -21.35 -6.64 -0.43
CA ASN A 43 -20.70 -7.94 -0.26
C ASN A 43 -21.59 -9.02 0.37
N GLY A 44 -22.91 -8.78 0.42
CA GLY A 44 -23.89 -9.81 0.79
C GLY A 44 -24.93 -9.39 1.82
N GLN A 45 -24.72 -8.32 2.62
CA GLN A 45 -25.72 -7.93 3.63
C GLN A 45 -27.01 -7.37 2.99
N ALA A 46 -26.91 -6.67 1.86
CA ALA A 46 -28.10 -6.23 1.10
C ALA A 46 -28.93 -7.41 0.58
N THR A 47 -28.29 -8.46 0.08
CA THR A 47 -28.96 -9.70 -0.36
C THR A 47 -29.63 -10.40 0.82
N ARG A 48 -28.93 -10.55 1.94
CA ARG A 48 -29.50 -11.15 3.16
C ARG A 48 -30.72 -10.40 3.66
N LYS A 49 -30.66 -9.06 3.65
CA LYS A 49 -31.80 -8.20 3.99
C LYS A 49 -33.00 -8.46 3.06
N ALA A 50 -32.77 -8.53 1.75
CA ALA A 50 -33.79 -8.79 0.75
C ALA A 50 -34.40 -10.20 0.90
N GLU A 51 -33.65 -11.19 1.36
CA GLU A 51 -34.07 -12.56 1.64
C GLU A 51 -34.70 -12.74 3.02
N GLY A 52 -34.85 -11.68 3.81
CA GLY A 52 -35.40 -11.75 5.18
C GLY A 52 -34.52 -12.48 6.19
N LYS A 53 -33.22 -12.68 5.88
CA LYS A 53 -32.23 -13.28 6.77
C LYS A 53 -31.65 -12.24 7.73
N PRO A 54 -31.14 -12.64 8.91
CA PRO A 54 -30.40 -11.72 9.77
C PRO A 54 -29.25 -11.02 9.03
N TYR A 55 -29.08 -9.72 9.24
CA TYR A 55 -28.10 -8.88 8.56
C TYR A 55 -27.53 -7.80 9.47
N VAL A 56 -26.39 -7.24 9.11
CA VAL A 56 -25.81 -6.06 9.77
C VAL A 56 -26.07 -4.79 8.94
N LEU A 57 -26.29 -3.68 9.63
CA LEU A 57 -26.57 -2.38 9.02
C LEU A 57 -25.26 -1.59 8.79
N THR A 58 -25.05 -1.19 7.54
CA THR A 58 -23.90 -0.34 7.14
C THR A 58 -24.35 0.74 6.11
N PRO A 59 -25.38 1.55 6.41
CA PRO A 59 -25.99 2.43 5.42
C PRO A 59 -25.02 3.48 4.87
N HIS A 60 -24.03 3.93 5.65
CA HIS A 60 -23.07 4.93 5.20
C HIS A 60 -21.96 4.33 4.34
N LEU A 61 -21.48 3.13 4.66
CA LEU A 61 -20.55 2.37 3.80
C LEU A 61 -21.22 1.92 2.51
N ASP A 62 -22.50 1.53 2.57
CA ASP A 62 -23.28 1.17 1.38
C ASP A 62 -23.40 2.40 0.45
N ARG A 63 -23.74 3.57 1.01
CA ARG A 63 -23.76 4.84 0.27
C ARG A 63 -22.36 5.20 -0.28
N LEU A 64 -21.29 4.94 0.48
CA LEU A 64 -19.92 5.15 0.01
C LEU A 64 -19.62 4.28 -1.22
N ALA A 65 -20.04 3.02 -1.23
CA ALA A 65 -19.90 2.12 -2.37
C ALA A 65 -20.73 2.55 -3.58
N GLU A 66 -21.97 3.02 -3.37
CA GLU A 66 -22.83 3.59 -4.43
C GLU A 66 -22.22 4.86 -5.06
N GLN A 67 -21.52 5.64 -4.27
CA GLN A 67 -20.84 6.86 -4.71
C GLN A 67 -19.40 6.62 -5.22
N GLY A 68 -18.87 5.43 -5.02
CA GLY A 68 -17.51 5.03 -5.33
C GLY A 68 -17.43 3.72 -6.09
N VAL A 69 -16.45 2.90 -5.76
CA VAL A 69 -16.22 1.54 -6.29
C VAL A 69 -15.96 0.58 -5.15
N ASN A 70 -16.63 -0.57 -5.17
CA ASN A 70 -16.37 -1.68 -4.28
C ASN A 70 -15.34 -2.64 -4.90
N PHE A 71 -14.25 -2.92 -4.19
CA PHE A 71 -13.22 -3.88 -4.63
C PHE A 71 -13.54 -5.26 -4.07
N THR A 72 -14.03 -6.16 -4.92
CA THR A 72 -14.38 -7.53 -4.50
C THR A 72 -13.16 -8.38 -4.15
N ARG A 73 -11.96 -8.00 -4.63
CA ARG A 73 -10.67 -8.63 -4.34
C ARG A 73 -9.75 -7.68 -3.56
N GLY A 74 -10.27 -7.07 -2.49
CA GLY A 74 -9.49 -6.29 -1.52
C GLY A 74 -8.85 -7.22 -0.50
N TYR A 75 -7.56 -7.02 -0.19
CA TYR A 75 -6.80 -7.85 0.74
C TYR A 75 -6.18 -7.02 1.85
N GLY A 76 -6.24 -7.56 3.07
CA GLY A 76 -5.46 -7.16 4.23
C GLY A 76 -4.42 -8.23 4.54
N CYS A 77 -4.03 -8.35 5.82
CA CYS A 77 -3.17 -9.46 6.26
C CYS A 77 -3.96 -10.48 7.07
N THR A 78 -3.26 -11.47 7.62
CA THR A 78 -3.91 -12.53 8.41
C THR A 78 -4.31 -12.08 9.81
N VAL A 79 -3.63 -11.05 10.37
CA VAL A 79 -3.86 -10.46 11.70
C VAL A 79 -3.45 -8.98 11.74
N CYS A 80 -3.84 -8.29 12.81
CA CYS A 80 -3.78 -6.83 12.96
C CYS A 80 -2.39 -6.20 12.76
N SER A 81 -1.36 -6.62 13.52
CA SER A 81 -0.05 -5.92 13.46
C SER A 81 0.60 -5.99 12.08
N PRO A 82 0.68 -7.14 11.39
CA PRO A 82 1.16 -7.18 10.02
C PRO A 82 0.34 -6.29 9.08
N ALA A 83 -0.99 -6.28 9.20
CA ALA A 83 -1.84 -5.47 8.34
C ALA A 83 -1.59 -3.97 8.53
N ARG A 84 -1.47 -3.52 9.79
CA ARG A 84 -1.16 -2.13 10.14
C ARG A 84 0.24 -1.72 9.69
N SER A 85 1.22 -2.63 9.77
CA SER A 85 2.55 -2.40 9.24
C SER A 85 2.55 -2.37 7.70
N SER A 86 1.92 -3.35 7.06
CA SER A 86 1.85 -3.44 5.60
C SER A 86 1.21 -2.21 4.96
N GLN A 87 0.09 -1.76 5.50
CA GLN A 87 -0.56 -0.56 5.00
C GLN A 87 0.29 0.71 5.17
N GLN A 88 1.01 0.84 6.31
CA GLN A 88 1.85 2.00 6.56
C GLN A 88 3.09 2.03 5.69
N THR A 89 3.75 0.87 5.50
CA THR A 89 5.09 0.78 4.91
C THR A 89 5.09 0.38 3.43
N GLY A 90 3.95 -0.10 2.90
CA GLY A 90 3.87 -0.60 1.53
C GLY A 90 4.55 -1.95 1.32
N PHE A 91 5.01 -2.64 2.35
CA PHE A 91 5.50 -4.01 2.28
C PHE A 91 4.36 -5.00 2.44
N HIS A 92 4.28 -6.03 1.60
CA HIS A 92 3.35 -7.14 1.84
C HIS A 92 3.74 -7.94 3.09
N GLN A 93 2.84 -8.78 3.58
CA GLN A 93 3.03 -9.49 4.87
C GLN A 93 4.31 -10.34 4.92
N GLY A 94 4.78 -10.87 3.80
CA GLY A 94 6.04 -11.64 3.75
C GLY A 94 7.31 -10.80 3.91
N TYR A 95 7.21 -9.46 3.82
CA TYR A 95 8.36 -8.55 3.93
C TYR A 95 8.31 -7.65 5.14
N THR A 96 7.12 -7.31 5.65
CA THR A 96 7.04 -6.40 6.78
C THR A 96 7.74 -6.96 8.02
N PHE A 97 8.49 -6.09 8.73
CA PHE A 97 9.16 -6.50 9.96
C PHE A 97 8.17 -6.89 11.06
N ALA A 98 7.07 -6.17 11.19
CA ALA A 98 5.96 -6.53 12.08
C ALA A 98 5.11 -7.66 11.47
N ASP A 99 5.70 -8.84 11.30
CA ASP A 99 5.15 -10.01 10.61
C ASP A 99 4.09 -10.79 11.42
N ARG A 100 3.90 -10.44 12.70
CA ARG A 100 2.97 -11.08 13.63
C ARG A 100 2.54 -10.13 14.75
N ASN A 101 1.47 -10.49 15.46
CA ASN A 101 1.13 -9.80 16.71
C ASN A 101 2.18 -10.13 17.78
N ASP A 102 2.80 -9.09 18.32
CA ASP A 102 3.72 -9.19 19.43
C ASP A 102 3.09 -8.52 20.67
N PRO A 103 2.67 -9.29 21.68
CA PRO A 103 1.99 -8.72 22.84
C PRO A 103 2.85 -7.76 23.66
N ASN A 104 4.16 -7.81 23.51
CA ASN A 104 5.08 -6.90 24.19
C ASN A 104 5.43 -5.67 23.32
N ASN A 105 5.10 -5.67 22.04
CA ASN A 105 5.31 -4.58 21.05
C ASN A 105 6.75 -4.05 20.91
N ALA A 106 7.70 -4.64 21.59
CA ALA A 106 9.07 -4.14 21.63
C ALA A 106 9.90 -4.66 20.45
N LYS A 107 9.60 -5.90 19.98
CA LYS A 107 10.45 -6.62 19.02
C LYS A 107 9.88 -6.67 17.60
N LYS A 108 8.58 -6.56 17.43
CA LYS A 108 7.89 -6.65 16.15
C LYS A 108 7.00 -5.43 15.95
N ALA A 109 7.61 -4.32 15.59
CA ALA A 109 6.97 -3.03 15.37
C ALA A 109 7.43 -2.41 14.04
N ILE A 110 6.80 -1.33 13.63
CA ILE A 110 7.33 -0.46 12.57
C ILE A 110 8.68 0.09 13.05
N ARG A 111 9.71 -0.01 12.21
CA ARG A 111 11.08 0.41 12.57
C ARG A 111 11.26 1.90 12.34
N ALA A 112 12.24 2.51 13.00
CA ALA A 112 12.57 3.93 12.86
C ALA A 112 12.80 4.36 11.40
N ASP A 113 13.42 3.48 10.62
CA ASP A 113 13.78 3.74 9.22
C ASP A 113 12.74 3.24 8.21
N ASP A 114 11.68 2.58 8.65
CA ASP A 114 10.55 2.26 7.78
C ASP A 114 9.82 3.57 7.42
N LEU A 115 9.76 3.89 6.16
CA LEU A 115 9.04 5.06 5.69
C LEU A 115 7.53 4.73 5.64
N THR A 116 6.74 5.52 6.34
CA THR A 116 5.29 5.33 6.43
C THR A 116 4.51 6.31 5.55
N MET A 117 3.19 6.10 5.46
CA MET A 117 2.27 7.05 4.82
C MET A 117 2.38 8.45 5.44
N GLY A 118 2.46 8.52 6.78
CA GLY A 118 2.60 9.80 7.48
C GLY A 118 3.88 10.54 7.10
N ASP A 119 5.01 9.82 7.02
CA ASP A 119 6.30 10.40 6.60
C ASP A 119 6.24 10.92 5.16
N ALA A 120 5.76 10.07 4.23
CA ALA A 120 5.73 10.40 2.81
C ALA A 120 4.82 11.62 2.54
N LEU A 121 3.62 11.63 3.11
CA LEU A 121 2.66 12.68 2.87
C LEU A 121 3.00 13.99 3.61
N THR A 122 3.59 13.90 4.81
CA THR A 122 4.13 15.10 5.48
C THR A 122 5.25 15.75 4.66
N LYS A 123 6.18 14.95 4.12
CA LYS A 123 7.23 15.45 3.22
C LYS A 123 6.65 16.04 1.93
N ALA A 124 5.53 15.53 1.46
CA ALA A 124 4.79 16.07 0.33
C ALA A 124 3.97 17.34 0.67
N GLY A 125 4.00 17.81 1.92
CA GLY A 125 3.33 19.04 2.35
C GLY A 125 1.87 18.88 2.77
N TYR A 126 1.40 17.65 3.01
CA TYR A 126 0.09 17.40 3.60
C TYR A 126 0.07 17.73 5.09
N VAL A 127 -1.08 18.13 5.59
CA VAL A 127 -1.36 18.08 7.03
C VAL A 127 -1.84 16.69 7.36
N THR A 128 -1.18 16.02 8.32
CA THR A 128 -1.38 14.60 8.60
C THR A 128 -2.00 14.35 9.96
N GLY A 129 -3.02 13.49 10.02
CA GLY A 129 -3.71 13.12 11.25
C GLY A 129 -3.91 11.61 11.39
N TYR A 130 -3.87 11.12 12.63
CA TYR A 130 -4.06 9.70 12.99
C TYR A 130 -4.97 9.57 14.22
N TRP A 131 -6.01 8.74 14.13
CA TRP A 131 -6.94 8.48 15.23
C TRP A 131 -7.20 6.99 15.39
N GLY A 132 -7.12 6.49 16.63
CA GLY A 132 -7.46 5.11 16.98
C GLY A 132 -6.26 4.23 17.34
N LYS A 133 -6.33 2.95 16.97
CA LYS A 133 -5.34 1.95 17.33
C LYS A 133 -4.08 2.09 16.48
N TRP A 134 -2.97 2.48 17.11
CA TRP A 134 -1.65 2.45 16.50
C TRP A 134 -1.05 1.03 16.56
N GLY A 135 -1.01 0.45 17.76
CA GLY A 135 -0.63 -0.95 17.97
C GLY A 135 0.85 -1.19 18.27
N TYR A 136 1.67 -0.13 18.43
CA TYR A 136 3.11 -0.20 18.70
C TYR A 136 3.56 0.86 19.70
N GLY A 137 4.61 0.59 20.46
CA GLY A 137 5.36 1.62 21.18
C GLY A 137 4.82 2.12 22.51
N GLY A 138 3.78 1.49 23.06
CA GLY A 138 3.23 1.83 24.38
C GLY A 138 3.21 0.66 25.34
N SER A 139 3.04 0.93 26.65
CA SER A 139 2.85 -0.11 27.66
C SER A 139 1.38 -0.51 27.80
N LYS A 140 1.14 -1.71 28.35
CA LYS A 140 -0.21 -2.24 28.59
C LYS A 140 -0.89 -1.72 29.87
N ASP A 141 -0.19 -0.92 30.67
CA ASP A 141 -0.75 -0.38 31.92
C ASP A 141 -1.98 0.49 31.62
N MET A 142 -3.10 0.17 32.26
CA MET A 142 -4.36 0.86 32.01
C MET A 142 -4.41 2.25 32.60
N GLN A 143 -3.81 2.46 33.77
CA GLN A 143 -3.91 3.70 34.54
C GLN A 143 -2.76 4.66 34.21
N ASN A 144 -1.54 4.14 34.09
CA ASN A 144 -0.32 4.91 33.90
C ASN A 144 0.50 4.36 32.72
N PRO A 145 -0.05 4.42 31.50
CA PRO A 145 0.68 3.91 30.35
C PRO A 145 1.94 4.73 30.08
N THR A 146 3.00 4.02 29.71
CA THR A 146 4.30 4.60 29.34
C THR A 146 4.57 4.42 27.85
N ILE A 147 5.52 5.16 27.34
CA ILE A 147 6.07 4.96 25.99
C ILE A 147 7.29 4.07 26.12
N ASP A 148 7.23 2.89 25.47
CA ASP A 148 8.30 1.89 25.52
C ASP A 148 9.32 2.06 24.40
N ASN A 149 8.89 2.61 23.25
CA ASN A 149 9.73 2.79 22.10
C ASN A 149 9.41 4.09 21.35
N LEU A 150 10.30 5.07 21.46
CA LEU A 150 10.16 6.39 20.84
C LEU A 150 10.17 6.34 19.31
N GLN A 151 10.91 5.39 18.74
CA GLN A 151 11.16 5.32 17.30
C GLN A 151 9.92 4.86 16.52
N THR A 152 8.99 4.17 17.17
CA THR A 152 7.80 3.58 16.54
C THR A 152 6.53 4.39 16.71
N LEU A 153 6.61 5.60 17.26
CA LEU A 153 5.43 6.43 17.54
C LEU A 153 4.84 7.03 16.26
N PRO A 154 3.54 7.30 16.21
CA PRO A 154 2.94 7.98 15.07
C PRO A 154 3.57 9.35 14.80
N THR A 155 3.97 10.07 15.86
CA THR A 155 4.69 11.34 15.76
C THR A 155 6.09 11.21 15.16
N SER A 156 6.78 10.10 15.40
CA SER A 156 8.07 9.78 14.79
C SER A 156 7.93 9.39 13.32
N HIS A 157 6.73 9.00 12.90
CA HIS A 157 6.36 8.61 11.54
C HIS A 157 5.50 9.65 10.82
N GLY A 158 5.72 10.93 11.11
CA GLY A 158 5.20 12.04 10.31
C GLY A 158 3.78 12.49 10.62
N TYR A 159 3.05 11.85 11.55
CA TYR A 159 1.70 12.31 11.93
C TYR A 159 1.77 13.50 12.88
N LYS A 160 1.13 14.61 12.50
CA LYS A 160 1.13 15.89 13.25
C LYS A 160 0.00 15.98 14.26
N PHE A 161 -1.18 15.48 13.90
CA PHE A 161 -2.35 15.40 14.76
C PHE A 161 -2.58 13.94 15.13
N VAL A 162 -2.58 13.63 16.42
CA VAL A 162 -2.73 12.27 16.91
C VAL A 162 -3.71 12.24 18.07
N LEU A 163 -4.63 11.29 18.06
CA LEU A 163 -5.34 10.81 19.23
C LEU A 163 -5.42 9.29 19.12
N ALA A 164 -4.62 8.56 19.89
CA ALA A 164 -4.40 7.16 19.64
C ALA A 164 -4.18 6.33 20.92
N GLU A 165 -4.41 5.02 20.78
CA GLU A 165 -3.89 4.02 21.68
C GLU A 165 -2.65 3.36 21.06
N LEU A 166 -1.54 3.45 21.77
CA LEU A 166 -0.25 2.94 21.28
C LEU A 166 -0.10 1.43 21.46
N HIS A 167 -0.60 0.88 22.59
CA HIS A 167 -0.37 -0.52 22.92
C HIS A 167 -1.43 -1.44 22.33
N HIS A 168 -1.00 -2.52 21.67
CA HIS A 168 -1.88 -3.46 20.98
C HIS A 168 -2.98 -4.06 21.89
N VAL A 169 -2.62 -4.53 23.08
CA VAL A 169 -3.57 -5.16 24.02
C VAL A 169 -4.47 -4.13 24.71
N ARG A 170 -3.91 -2.97 25.11
CA ARG A 170 -4.67 -1.90 25.73
C ARG A 170 -5.77 -1.37 24.80
N ALA A 171 -5.54 -1.37 23.50
CA ALA A 171 -6.54 -1.02 22.49
C ALA A 171 -7.78 -1.93 22.47
N HIS A 172 -7.75 -3.09 23.12
CA HIS A 172 -8.90 -4.01 23.17
C HIS A 172 -9.79 -3.84 24.43
N THR A 173 -9.73 -2.70 25.10
CA THR A 173 -10.58 -2.44 26.27
C THR A 173 -11.68 -1.41 26.01
N PHE A 174 -11.57 -0.59 24.99
CA PHE A 174 -12.50 0.43 24.48
C PHE A 174 -12.91 1.55 25.46
N PHE A 175 -12.48 1.49 26.72
CA PHE A 175 -12.73 2.49 27.77
C PHE A 175 -11.44 2.85 28.50
N GLN A 176 -10.33 3.00 27.79
CA GLN A 176 -9.06 3.44 28.38
C GLN A 176 -9.26 4.79 29.08
N PRO A 177 -8.80 4.96 30.35
CA PRO A 177 -8.97 6.22 31.07
C PRO A 177 -8.30 7.41 30.39
N THR A 178 -7.22 7.16 29.67
CA THR A 178 -6.42 8.17 28.97
C THR A 178 -6.06 7.71 27.57
N LEU A 179 -5.89 8.68 26.67
CA LEU A 179 -5.48 8.49 25.28
C LEU A 179 -4.26 9.36 24.98
N TRP A 180 -3.36 8.85 24.13
CA TRP A 180 -2.20 9.60 23.67
C TRP A 180 -2.59 10.63 22.61
N SER A 181 -2.11 11.87 22.77
CA SER A 181 -2.50 13.00 21.92
C SER A 181 -1.30 13.81 21.45
N ALA A 182 -1.33 14.24 20.17
CA ALA A 182 -0.44 15.24 19.60
C ALA A 182 -1.27 16.32 18.85
N PRO A 183 -0.80 17.57 18.76
CA PRO A 183 0.47 18.08 19.32
C PRO A 183 0.44 18.13 20.84
N ALA A 184 1.54 17.77 21.44
CA ALA A 184 1.75 17.85 22.90
C ALA A 184 2.43 19.15 23.30
N LYS A 185 2.38 19.50 24.59
CA LYS A 185 3.15 20.61 25.15
C LYS A 185 4.67 20.37 24.95
N PRO A 186 5.46 21.43 24.78
CA PRO A 186 6.91 21.30 24.72
C PRO A 186 7.49 20.52 25.92
N GLY A 187 8.44 19.62 25.66
CA GLY A 187 9.08 18.78 26.69
C GLY A 187 8.43 17.41 26.92
N ASN A 188 7.29 17.14 26.32
CA ASN A 188 6.70 15.79 26.38
C ASN A 188 7.46 14.80 25.51
N ILE A 189 7.68 13.61 26.05
CA ILE A 189 8.42 12.53 25.41
C ILE A 189 7.70 12.10 24.09
N GLY A 190 8.47 12.01 23.01
CA GLY A 190 7.93 11.59 21.71
C GLY A 190 6.90 12.56 21.11
N GLY A 191 6.76 13.79 21.65
CA GLY A 191 5.75 14.75 21.18
C GLY A 191 4.31 14.34 21.48
N LEU A 192 4.10 13.39 22.41
CA LEU A 192 2.79 12.89 22.83
C LEU A 192 2.51 13.23 24.29
N GLU A 193 1.27 13.50 24.64
CA GLU A 193 0.78 13.67 26.01
C GLU A 193 -0.46 12.83 26.26
N LEU A 194 -0.64 12.37 27.50
CA LEU A 194 -1.86 11.69 27.91
C LEU A 194 -2.96 12.71 28.21
N LYS A 195 -4.13 12.48 27.60
CA LYS A 195 -5.36 13.25 27.88
C LYS A 195 -6.45 12.34 28.41
N PRO A 196 -7.31 12.83 29.31
CA PRO A 196 -8.48 12.06 29.73
C PRO A 196 -9.33 11.65 28.52
N ASN A 197 -9.76 10.41 28.49
CA ASN A 197 -10.69 9.91 27.50
C ASN A 197 -12.11 10.41 27.82
N SER A 198 -12.54 11.49 27.16
CA SER A 198 -13.77 12.20 27.48
C SER A 198 -14.41 12.81 26.25
N MET A 199 -15.74 12.76 26.19
CA MET A 199 -16.56 13.43 25.18
C MET A 199 -16.98 14.85 25.57
N ALA A 200 -16.53 15.39 26.71
CA ALA A 200 -17.00 16.69 27.22
C ALA A 200 -16.82 17.83 26.19
N LYS A 201 -15.74 17.81 25.43
CA LYS A 201 -15.44 18.78 24.35
C LYS A 201 -16.46 18.75 23.21
N TYR A 202 -17.10 17.61 22.97
CA TYR A 202 -17.92 17.39 21.77
C TYR A 202 -19.43 17.47 22.02
N ARG A 203 -19.87 17.68 23.26
CA ARG A 203 -21.29 17.64 23.69
C ARG A 203 -22.21 18.58 22.91
N ASN A 204 -21.68 19.67 22.42
CA ASN A 204 -22.45 20.70 21.69
C ASN A 204 -22.50 20.45 20.17
N GLN A 205 -21.85 19.42 19.66
CA GLN A 205 -21.93 19.08 18.23
C GLN A 205 -23.24 18.38 17.90
N LYS A 206 -23.86 18.69 16.77
CA LYS A 206 -25.14 18.09 16.33
C LYS A 206 -25.06 16.57 16.26
N SER A 207 -23.95 16.04 15.73
CA SER A 207 -23.69 14.60 15.61
C SER A 207 -23.58 13.85 16.94
N TYR A 208 -23.35 14.54 18.06
CA TYR A 208 -23.25 13.94 19.38
C TYR A 208 -24.57 13.31 19.86
N SER A 209 -25.72 13.92 19.54
CA SER A 209 -27.03 13.46 19.99
C SER A 209 -27.44 12.10 19.46
N ASN A 210 -26.88 11.68 18.31
CA ASN A 210 -27.23 10.41 17.67
C ASN A 210 -26.61 9.20 18.38
N TYR A 211 -25.43 9.41 19.03
CA TYR A 211 -24.73 8.36 19.76
C TYR A 211 -24.15 8.97 21.04
N PRO A 212 -24.98 9.18 22.08
CA PRO A 212 -24.50 9.75 23.32
C PRO A 212 -23.45 8.84 23.95
N ALA A 213 -22.25 9.36 24.08
CA ALA A 213 -21.15 8.62 24.66
C ALA A 213 -21.42 8.40 26.15
N SER A 214 -21.53 7.15 26.52
CA SER A 214 -21.77 6.76 27.91
C SER A 214 -20.50 6.83 28.73
N GLN A 215 -20.69 7.17 29.99
CA GLN A 215 -19.67 7.20 31.04
C GLN A 215 -19.99 6.18 32.13
N ASN A 216 -20.68 5.10 31.80
CA ASN A 216 -21.20 4.15 32.79
C ASN A 216 -20.42 2.83 32.87
N HIS A 217 -19.18 2.80 32.42
CA HIS A 217 -18.36 1.60 32.58
C HIS A 217 -18.09 1.33 34.06
N PRO A 218 -18.41 0.13 34.61
CA PRO A 218 -18.33 -0.14 36.05
C PRO A 218 -16.92 0.00 36.61
N ASN A 219 -15.88 -0.35 35.83
CA ASN A 219 -14.48 -0.26 36.27
C ASN A 219 -13.83 1.08 35.89
N TYR A 220 -14.42 1.85 34.96
CA TYR A 220 -13.87 3.11 34.46
C TYR A 220 -14.98 4.16 34.39
N PRO A 221 -15.57 4.55 35.52
CA PRO A 221 -16.64 5.54 35.56
C PRO A 221 -16.15 6.88 34.99
N LYS A 222 -17.00 7.56 34.25
CA LYS A 222 -16.71 8.83 33.53
C LYS A 222 -15.77 8.71 32.35
N THR A 223 -15.44 7.51 31.90
CA THR A 223 -14.61 7.27 30.70
C THR A 223 -15.52 7.07 29.49
N ALA A 224 -15.22 7.72 28.39
CA ALA A 224 -15.95 7.57 27.14
C ALA A 224 -15.53 6.28 26.38
N TYR A 225 -16.37 5.87 25.45
CA TYR A 225 -16.01 4.84 24.48
C TYR A 225 -14.96 5.40 23.50
N CYS A 226 -13.82 4.75 23.38
CA CYS A 226 -12.66 5.33 22.70
C CYS A 226 -12.94 5.67 21.24
N ASP A 227 -13.63 4.78 20.52
CA ASP A 227 -13.91 5.01 19.10
C ASP A 227 -14.81 6.21 18.85
N ASP A 228 -15.72 6.55 19.79
CA ASP A 228 -16.50 7.78 19.71
C ASP A 228 -15.57 9.00 19.81
N VAL A 229 -14.62 8.99 20.73
CA VAL A 229 -13.69 10.12 20.92
C VAL A 229 -12.74 10.27 19.73
N TYR A 230 -12.26 9.16 19.18
CA TYR A 230 -11.45 9.18 17.97
C TYR A 230 -12.23 9.71 16.76
N ALA A 231 -13.48 9.27 16.60
CA ALA A 231 -14.35 9.73 15.50
C ALA A 231 -14.59 11.23 15.55
N PHE A 232 -14.91 11.78 16.72
CA PHE A 232 -15.12 13.22 16.88
C PHE A 232 -13.84 14.04 16.72
N ALA A 233 -12.69 13.50 17.14
CA ALA A 233 -11.41 14.16 16.92
C ALA A 233 -11.03 14.18 15.42
N CYS A 234 -11.32 13.10 14.70
CA CYS A 234 -11.17 13.02 13.25
C CYS A 234 -12.13 14.00 12.55
N LEU A 235 -13.37 14.08 13.00
CA LEU A 235 -14.39 15.00 12.48
C LEU A 235 -13.96 16.47 12.62
N ASP A 236 -13.48 16.89 13.80
CA ASP A 236 -12.91 18.22 14.03
C ASP A 236 -11.78 18.52 13.04
N PHE A 237 -10.84 17.57 12.91
CA PHE A 237 -9.71 17.72 11.98
C PHE A 237 -10.18 17.91 10.53
N VAL A 238 -11.13 17.09 10.07
CA VAL A 238 -11.66 17.19 8.71
C VAL A 238 -12.29 18.56 8.48
N ARG A 239 -13.09 19.05 9.43
CA ARG A 239 -13.73 20.39 9.35
C ARG A 239 -12.70 21.51 9.28
N ASP A 240 -11.73 21.50 10.16
CA ASP A 240 -10.71 22.54 10.24
C ASP A 240 -9.85 22.59 8.97
N HIS A 241 -9.45 21.41 8.48
CA HIS A 241 -8.55 21.33 7.33
C HIS A 241 -9.28 21.40 5.98
N ALA A 242 -10.59 21.12 5.93
CA ALA A 242 -11.42 21.43 4.76
C ALA A 242 -11.49 22.96 4.54
N LYS A 243 -11.69 23.74 5.61
CA LYS A 243 -11.64 25.21 5.55
C LYS A 243 -10.27 25.70 5.08
N GLU A 244 -9.20 25.12 5.60
CA GLU A 244 -7.83 25.49 5.19
C GLU A 244 -7.55 25.10 3.74
N TYR A 245 -8.01 23.94 3.28
CA TYR A 245 -7.90 23.52 1.88
C TYR A 245 -8.59 24.49 0.94
N ASN A 246 -9.82 24.91 1.26
CA ASN A 246 -10.56 25.90 0.46
C ASN A 246 -9.86 27.26 0.42
N ARG A 247 -9.18 27.64 1.51
CA ARG A 247 -8.47 28.92 1.63
C ARG A 247 -7.12 28.93 0.90
N SER A 248 -6.34 27.86 1.01
CA SER A 248 -4.93 27.85 0.61
C SER A 248 -4.55 26.73 -0.38
N GLY A 249 -5.44 25.78 -0.66
CA GLY A 249 -5.13 24.60 -1.46
C GLY A 249 -4.23 23.58 -0.73
N LYS A 250 -3.97 23.76 0.59
CA LYS A 250 -3.12 22.86 1.35
C LYS A 250 -3.87 21.54 1.66
N PRO A 251 -3.46 20.39 1.09
CA PRO A 251 -4.18 19.15 1.26
C PRO A 251 -3.96 18.54 2.65
N PHE A 252 -4.93 17.74 3.10
CA PHE A 252 -4.82 16.95 4.31
C PHE A 252 -4.85 15.45 4.03
N PHE A 253 -4.24 14.69 4.95
CA PHE A 253 -4.32 13.24 5.05
C PHE A 253 -4.83 12.87 6.44
N GLY A 254 -5.96 12.20 6.53
CA GLY A 254 -6.51 11.66 7.76
C GLY A 254 -6.61 10.14 7.70
N LEU A 255 -6.05 9.45 8.72
CA LEU A 255 -6.22 8.02 8.91
C LEU A 255 -6.98 7.77 10.21
N PHE A 256 -8.24 7.35 10.09
CA PHE A 256 -9.04 6.87 11.21
C PHE A 256 -8.94 5.34 11.29
N ALA A 257 -8.14 4.85 12.22
CA ALA A 257 -7.85 3.44 12.47
C ALA A 257 -8.64 2.96 13.68
N ALA A 258 -9.95 2.70 13.50
CA ALA A 258 -10.85 2.27 14.55
C ALA A 258 -10.34 1.01 15.27
N GLN A 259 -10.69 0.88 16.56
CA GLN A 259 -10.45 -0.32 17.36
C GLN A 259 -11.56 -1.36 17.15
N ILE A 260 -12.75 -0.90 16.77
CA ILE A 260 -13.92 -1.76 16.54
C ILE A 260 -14.07 -2.12 15.05
N PRO A 261 -14.77 -3.24 14.70
CA PRO A 261 -15.51 -4.13 15.58
C PRO A 261 -14.73 -5.30 16.20
N HIS A 262 -13.47 -5.12 16.61
CA HIS A 262 -12.69 -6.13 17.33
C HIS A 262 -13.35 -6.49 18.69
N GLY A 263 -13.19 -7.74 19.15
CA GLY A 263 -13.61 -8.13 20.50
C GLY A 263 -12.73 -7.52 21.61
N PRO A 264 -13.23 -7.44 22.85
CA PRO A 264 -14.42 -8.09 23.40
C PRO A 264 -15.72 -7.34 23.06
N PHE A 265 -16.68 -8.06 22.46
CA PHE A 265 -17.91 -7.44 21.96
C PHE A 265 -18.83 -6.91 23.06
N ALA A 266 -18.84 -7.58 24.23
CA ALA A 266 -19.71 -7.22 25.35
C ALA A 266 -19.46 -5.80 25.92
N GLU A 267 -18.34 -5.18 25.58
CA GLU A 267 -18.05 -3.79 26.00
C GLU A 267 -19.03 -2.78 25.42
N VAL A 268 -19.64 -3.04 24.25
CA VAL A 268 -20.63 -2.14 23.67
C VAL A 268 -21.90 -2.01 24.52
N GLU A 269 -22.27 -3.04 25.26
CA GLU A 269 -23.45 -3.03 26.16
C GLU A 269 -23.32 -2.06 27.35
N LYS A 270 -22.10 -1.54 27.60
CA LYS A 270 -21.87 -0.46 28.57
C LYS A 270 -22.36 0.91 28.09
N LEU A 271 -22.72 1.01 26.81
CA LEU A 271 -23.25 2.24 26.20
C LEU A 271 -24.77 2.30 26.34
N PRO A 272 -25.38 3.49 26.58
CA PRO A 272 -26.81 3.64 26.54
C PRO A 272 -27.33 3.36 25.12
N MET A 273 -28.48 2.73 25.06
CA MET A 273 -29.14 2.47 23.75
C MET A 273 -28.21 1.83 22.72
N TRP A 274 -27.31 0.95 23.18
CA TRP A 274 -26.28 0.34 22.35
C TRP A 274 -26.82 -0.42 21.13
N ASP A 275 -28.06 -0.90 21.23
CA ASP A 275 -28.78 -1.68 20.21
C ASP A 275 -29.90 -0.88 19.50
N GLN A 276 -29.90 0.46 19.63
CA GLN A 276 -31.00 1.34 19.15
C GLN A 276 -31.39 1.12 17.68
N ASP A 277 -30.41 0.79 16.81
CA ASP A 277 -30.63 0.60 15.38
C ASP A 277 -31.31 -0.74 15.03
N TYR A 278 -31.45 -1.62 16.03
CA TYR A 278 -31.96 -2.98 15.87
C TYR A 278 -33.23 -3.29 16.68
N GLN A 279 -33.70 -2.36 17.51
CA GLN A 279 -34.88 -2.58 18.38
C GLN A 279 -36.17 -2.92 17.61
N ASP A 280 -36.28 -2.40 16.37
CA ASP A 280 -37.41 -2.68 15.46
C ASP A 280 -37.16 -3.87 14.52
N LYS A 281 -36.06 -4.63 14.68
CA LYS A 281 -35.71 -5.76 13.83
C LYS A 281 -36.04 -7.09 14.52
N PRO A 282 -37.07 -7.82 14.11
CA PRO A 282 -37.48 -9.06 14.78
C PRO A 282 -36.37 -10.09 14.94
N PHE A 283 -35.51 -10.24 13.93
CA PHE A 283 -34.43 -11.21 13.94
C PHE A 283 -33.37 -10.93 15.01
N PHE A 284 -33.27 -9.69 15.50
CA PHE A 284 -32.16 -9.30 16.38
C PHE A 284 -32.20 -10.01 17.73
N SER A 285 -33.41 -10.23 18.29
CA SER A 285 -33.57 -10.96 19.53
C SER A 285 -33.22 -12.45 19.44
N GLU A 286 -33.27 -13.01 18.23
CA GLU A 286 -32.94 -14.41 17.95
C GLU A 286 -31.44 -14.67 17.82
N LEU A 287 -30.66 -13.61 17.57
CA LEU A 287 -29.20 -13.70 17.46
C LEU A 287 -28.57 -13.98 18.82
N SER A 288 -27.42 -14.67 18.78
CA SER A 288 -26.58 -14.82 19.95
C SER A 288 -26.12 -13.45 20.50
N PRO A 289 -25.80 -13.34 21.81
CA PRO A 289 -25.25 -12.10 22.37
C PRO A 289 -24.05 -11.57 21.58
N GLN A 290 -23.13 -12.44 21.19
CA GLN A 290 -21.97 -12.10 20.37
C GLN A 290 -22.34 -11.39 19.06
N SER A 291 -23.31 -11.95 18.32
CA SER A 291 -23.75 -11.38 17.05
C SER A 291 -24.47 -10.05 17.21
N ARG A 292 -25.32 -9.92 18.25
CA ARG A 292 -25.99 -8.65 18.58
C ARG A 292 -24.99 -7.53 18.90
N GLN A 293 -24.06 -7.83 19.78
CA GLN A 293 -23.01 -6.89 20.21
C GLN A 293 -22.14 -6.45 19.01
N TRP A 294 -21.75 -7.41 18.18
CA TRP A 294 -20.97 -7.13 16.98
C TRP A 294 -21.75 -6.28 15.95
N CYS A 295 -23.03 -6.58 15.72
CA CYS A 295 -23.90 -5.74 14.88
C CYS A 295 -23.90 -4.29 15.35
N ALA A 296 -24.08 -4.07 16.66
CA ALA A 296 -24.09 -2.73 17.25
C ALA A 296 -22.76 -2.00 17.08
N MET A 297 -21.62 -2.68 17.26
CA MET A 297 -20.29 -2.10 17.04
C MET A 297 -20.09 -1.69 15.58
N VAL A 298 -20.46 -2.54 14.63
CA VAL A 298 -20.34 -2.25 13.18
C VAL A 298 -21.23 -1.08 12.79
N THR A 299 -22.48 -1.05 13.21
CA THR A 299 -23.40 0.04 12.87
C THR A 299 -22.97 1.36 13.53
N ARG A 300 -22.42 1.31 14.75
CA ARG A 300 -21.88 2.50 15.43
C ARG A 300 -20.69 3.11 14.67
N ILE A 301 -19.74 2.30 14.22
CA ILE A 301 -18.60 2.84 13.45
C ILE A 301 -19.03 3.33 12.07
N ASP A 302 -19.98 2.66 11.42
CA ASP A 302 -20.59 3.10 10.17
C ASP A 302 -21.25 4.49 10.30
N ALA A 303 -21.96 4.74 11.40
CA ALA A 303 -22.56 6.04 11.68
C ALA A 303 -21.50 7.14 11.91
N HIS A 304 -20.42 6.83 12.60
CA HIS A 304 -19.29 7.74 12.75
C HIS A 304 -18.65 8.09 11.41
N PHE A 305 -18.45 7.09 10.55
CA PHE A 305 -17.98 7.35 9.17
C PHE A 305 -18.97 8.24 8.41
N GLY A 306 -20.27 8.01 8.57
CA GLY A 306 -21.32 8.87 7.99
C GLY A 306 -21.15 10.33 8.39
N ASN A 307 -20.92 10.62 9.66
CA ASN A 307 -20.68 11.98 10.16
C ASN A 307 -19.43 12.62 9.54
N ILE A 308 -18.33 11.86 9.47
CA ILE A 308 -17.06 12.34 8.89
C ILE A 308 -17.22 12.59 7.37
N LEU A 309 -17.93 11.69 6.66
CA LEU A 309 -18.20 11.85 5.23
C LEU A 309 -19.10 13.04 4.94
N ASN A 310 -20.08 13.33 5.81
CA ASN A 310 -20.94 14.51 5.69
C ASN A 310 -20.13 15.81 5.89
N ALA A 311 -19.13 15.81 6.78
CA ALA A 311 -18.25 16.96 6.96
C ALA A 311 -17.36 17.29 5.75
N LEU A 312 -17.17 16.34 4.82
CA LEU A 312 -16.54 16.65 3.53
C LEU A 312 -17.49 17.39 2.58
N GLU A 313 -18.81 17.18 2.75
CA GLU A 313 -19.86 17.82 1.94
C GLU A 313 -20.27 19.20 2.46
N ASP A 314 -20.24 19.38 3.78
CA ASP A 314 -20.64 20.59 4.50
C ASP A 314 -19.74 20.74 5.74
N PRO A 315 -18.52 21.28 5.58
CA PRO A 315 -17.54 21.35 6.68
C PRO A 315 -17.95 22.22 7.86
N ASN A 316 -18.79 23.23 7.65
CA ASN A 316 -19.23 24.16 8.68
C ASN A 316 -20.63 23.86 9.25
N GLU A 317 -21.35 22.87 8.68
CA GLU A 317 -22.72 22.44 9.06
C GLU A 317 -23.78 23.54 8.98
N ASP A 318 -23.64 24.52 8.07
CA ASP A 318 -24.62 25.57 7.87
C ASP A 318 -25.72 25.20 6.84
N GLY A 319 -25.55 24.09 6.15
CA GLY A 319 -26.45 23.57 5.11
C GLY A 319 -26.10 24.04 3.70
N ASP A 320 -25.19 25.01 3.54
CA ASP A 320 -24.63 25.40 2.25
C ASP A 320 -23.41 24.54 1.92
N LYS A 321 -23.45 23.87 0.76
CA LYS A 321 -22.38 22.99 0.30
C LYS A 321 -21.36 23.70 -0.61
N SER A 322 -21.35 25.01 -0.67
CA SER A 322 -20.40 25.77 -1.49
C SER A 322 -18.96 25.63 -0.99
N ASP A 323 -18.78 25.29 0.30
CA ASP A 323 -17.48 25.02 0.92
C ASP A 323 -17.06 23.53 0.89
N SER A 324 -17.83 22.69 0.19
CA SER A 324 -17.58 21.25 0.06
C SER A 324 -16.21 20.94 -0.53
N VAL A 325 -15.49 20.01 0.10
CA VAL A 325 -14.20 19.48 -0.41
C VAL A 325 -14.33 18.09 -1.00
N VAL A 326 -15.55 17.54 -1.05
CA VAL A 326 -15.81 16.16 -1.44
C VAL A 326 -15.31 15.82 -2.85
N GLN A 327 -15.38 16.78 -3.78
CA GLN A 327 -15.02 16.55 -5.18
C GLN A 327 -13.55 16.13 -5.35
N ASN A 328 -12.65 16.75 -4.61
CA ASN A 328 -11.22 16.45 -4.65
C ASN A 328 -10.72 15.79 -3.36
N THR A 329 -11.52 14.93 -2.77
CA THR A 329 -11.14 14.08 -1.64
C THR A 329 -11.25 12.60 -2.04
N LEU A 330 -10.12 11.90 -2.03
CA LEU A 330 -10.07 10.44 -2.11
C LEU A 330 -10.42 9.87 -0.73
N VAL A 331 -11.52 9.14 -0.65
CA VAL A 331 -11.88 8.35 0.53
C VAL A 331 -11.60 6.88 0.25
N VAL A 332 -10.86 6.24 1.15
CA VAL A 332 -10.62 4.79 1.15
C VAL A 332 -11.24 4.21 2.42
N PHE A 333 -12.00 3.13 2.30
CA PHE A 333 -12.44 2.30 3.42
C PHE A 333 -11.86 0.90 3.27
N GLN A 334 -11.34 0.32 4.36
CA GLN A 334 -10.80 -1.04 4.38
C GLN A 334 -10.77 -1.61 5.80
N SER A 335 -10.85 -2.95 5.94
CA SER A 335 -10.51 -3.67 7.17
C SER A 335 -9.07 -4.16 7.15
N ASP A 336 -8.52 -4.48 8.31
CA ASP A 336 -7.14 -4.96 8.46
C ASP A 336 -6.98 -6.44 8.13
N ASN A 337 -7.93 -7.27 8.54
CA ASN A 337 -7.98 -8.71 8.28
C ASN A 337 -9.43 -9.19 8.24
N GLY A 338 -9.64 -10.45 7.89
CA GLY A 338 -10.96 -11.07 7.91
C GLY A 338 -11.60 -11.03 9.29
N GLY A 339 -12.91 -11.11 9.32
CA GLY A 339 -13.71 -11.08 10.55
C GLY A 339 -13.42 -12.27 11.46
N PRO A 340 -13.78 -12.16 12.74
CA PRO A 340 -13.64 -13.24 13.69
C PRO A 340 -14.50 -14.44 13.28
N GLY A 341 -14.09 -15.63 13.69
CA GLY A 341 -14.92 -16.84 13.57
C GLY A 341 -16.07 -16.88 14.59
N GLY A 342 -16.80 -17.99 14.59
CA GLY A 342 -17.90 -18.23 15.53
C GLY A 342 -19.22 -17.63 15.06
N LYS A 343 -20.05 -17.16 16.00
CA LYS A 343 -21.45 -16.80 15.75
C LYS A 343 -21.66 -15.73 14.69
N ASN A 344 -20.82 -14.71 14.63
CA ASN A 344 -20.93 -13.65 13.60
C ASN A 344 -20.82 -14.22 12.18
N ARG A 345 -19.95 -15.21 11.99
CA ARG A 345 -19.80 -15.90 10.71
C ARG A 345 -21.00 -16.80 10.41
N GLU A 346 -21.47 -17.53 11.42
CA GLU A 346 -22.58 -18.49 11.28
C GLU A 346 -23.93 -17.78 11.05
N GLU A 347 -24.26 -16.81 11.90
CA GLU A 347 -25.58 -16.18 11.93
C GLU A 347 -25.71 -15.04 10.91
N LEU A 348 -24.63 -14.25 10.71
CA LEU A 348 -24.63 -13.04 9.88
C LEU A 348 -23.87 -13.19 8.57
N ASN A 349 -23.21 -14.33 8.35
CA ASN A 349 -22.33 -14.56 7.19
C ASN A 349 -21.27 -13.43 7.01
N ALA A 350 -20.72 -12.95 8.14
CA ALA A 350 -19.84 -11.77 8.16
C ALA A 350 -18.60 -11.90 7.26
N ASN A 351 -18.15 -13.12 6.95
CA ASN A 351 -17.07 -13.38 6.00
C ASN A 351 -17.54 -13.71 4.56
N GLY A 352 -18.84 -13.57 4.25
CA GLY A 352 -19.36 -13.73 2.89
C GLY A 352 -19.30 -15.17 2.35
N GLY A 353 -19.30 -16.21 3.22
CA GLY A 353 -19.17 -17.61 2.83
C GLY A 353 -17.73 -18.05 2.49
N LEU A 354 -16.75 -17.16 2.60
CA LEU A 354 -15.34 -17.47 2.38
C LEU A 354 -14.80 -18.44 3.43
N LEU A 355 -13.85 -19.29 3.04
CA LEU A 355 -13.22 -20.24 3.95
C LEU A 355 -12.31 -19.52 4.95
N GLY A 356 -12.33 -19.93 6.21
CA GLY A 356 -11.49 -19.36 7.26
C GLY A 356 -12.06 -18.08 7.89
N SER A 357 -11.26 -17.49 8.76
CA SER A 357 -11.55 -16.28 9.55
C SER A 357 -10.22 -15.66 9.99
N LYS A 358 -10.24 -14.57 10.75
CA LYS A 358 -9.03 -13.95 11.35
C LYS A 358 -7.98 -14.98 11.77
N GLY A 359 -6.73 -14.76 11.39
CA GLY A 359 -5.60 -15.65 11.68
C GLY A 359 -5.49 -16.86 10.73
N SER A 360 -6.39 -16.98 9.75
CA SER A 360 -6.35 -17.98 8.70
C SER A 360 -5.72 -17.43 7.43
N ILE A 361 -5.04 -18.30 6.68
CA ILE A 361 -4.44 -17.96 5.38
C ILE A 361 -5.43 -18.06 4.21
N TYR A 362 -6.64 -18.61 4.46
CA TYR A 362 -7.70 -18.72 3.48
C TYR A 362 -8.41 -17.38 3.25
N GLU A 363 -9.21 -17.29 2.19
CA GLU A 363 -9.86 -16.04 1.77
C GLU A 363 -10.63 -15.34 2.90
N GLY A 364 -11.34 -16.08 3.76
CA GLY A 364 -12.06 -15.51 4.90
C GLY A 364 -11.17 -14.87 5.98
N GLY A 365 -9.87 -15.13 5.97
CA GLY A 365 -8.91 -14.52 6.88
C GLY A 365 -8.18 -13.30 6.33
N ILE A 366 -8.07 -13.19 4.99
CA ILE A 366 -7.25 -12.18 4.32
C ILE A 366 -8.02 -11.25 3.37
N ARG A 367 -9.15 -11.71 2.81
CA ARG A 367 -10.00 -10.87 1.97
C ARG A 367 -10.87 -9.98 2.85
N VAL A 368 -10.88 -8.69 2.58
CA VAL A 368 -11.50 -7.66 3.41
C VAL A 368 -12.40 -6.72 2.59
N PRO A 369 -13.44 -6.13 3.18
CA PRO A 369 -14.25 -5.14 2.50
C PRO A 369 -13.37 -3.92 2.20
N THR A 370 -13.46 -3.44 0.95
CA THR A 370 -12.63 -2.33 0.47
C THR A 370 -13.44 -1.48 -0.50
N ILE A 371 -13.54 -0.18 -0.21
CA ILE A 371 -14.29 0.79 -1.01
C ILE A 371 -13.40 2.01 -1.26
N MET A 372 -13.44 2.56 -2.48
CA MET A 372 -12.82 3.85 -2.80
C MET A 372 -13.85 4.80 -3.41
N ARG A 373 -13.85 6.05 -2.96
CA ARG A 373 -14.67 7.15 -3.53
C ARG A 373 -13.79 8.35 -3.82
N TRP A 374 -13.85 8.85 -5.04
CA TRP A 374 -13.23 10.12 -5.46
C TRP A 374 -14.06 10.74 -6.57
N PRO A 375 -15.05 11.59 -6.25
CA PRO A 375 -16.04 12.05 -7.23
C PRO A 375 -15.44 12.75 -8.45
N LYS A 376 -14.35 13.50 -8.31
CA LYS A 376 -13.63 14.13 -9.42
C LYS A 376 -13.04 13.11 -10.42
N LYS A 377 -12.74 11.88 -9.99
CA LYS A 377 -12.02 10.85 -10.77
C LYS A 377 -12.83 9.59 -11.02
N ILE A 378 -13.59 9.12 -10.03
CA ILE A 378 -14.42 7.92 -10.13
C ILE A 378 -15.84 8.36 -10.55
N THR A 379 -16.11 8.27 -11.85
CA THR A 379 -17.35 8.69 -12.49
C THR A 379 -17.93 7.55 -13.32
N GLN A 380 -19.07 7.74 -13.96
CA GLN A 380 -19.61 6.74 -14.89
C GLN A 380 -18.75 6.55 -16.17
N LYS A 381 -17.86 7.49 -16.47
CA LYS A 381 -17.00 7.47 -17.68
C LYS A 381 -15.57 7.01 -17.38
N SER A 382 -15.18 6.92 -16.10
CA SER A 382 -13.82 6.50 -15.71
C SER A 382 -13.64 4.99 -15.84
N LYS A 383 -12.39 4.53 -15.77
CA LYS A 383 -12.01 3.11 -15.82
C LYS A 383 -12.66 2.34 -14.66
N LEU A 384 -12.62 2.91 -13.46
CA LEU A 384 -13.41 2.46 -12.32
C LEU A 384 -14.72 3.25 -12.31
N LYS A 385 -15.83 2.57 -12.57
CA LYS A 385 -17.15 3.24 -12.71
C LYS A 385 -17.82 3.40 -11.35
N LYS A 386 -18.31 4.60 -11.10
CA LYS A 386 -19.08 4.92 -9.89
C LYS A 386 -20.26 3.95 -9.71
N GLY A 387 -20.48 3.47 -8.49
CA GLY A 387 -21.58 2.60 -8.11
C GLY A 387 -21.45 1.15 -8.64
N THR A 388 -20.23 0.73 -9.00
CA THR A 388 -19.97 -0.64 -9.47
C THR A 388 -19.00 -1.37 -8.55
N SER A 389 -18.91 -2.69 -8.71
CA SER A 389 -17.84 -3.50 -8.16
C SER A 389 -16.77 -3.77 -9.21
N THR A 390 -15.53 -3.94 -8.75
CA THR A 390 -14.39 -4.35 -9.58
C THR A 390 -13.69 -5.56 -8.95
N ASP A 391 -13.15 -6.44 -9.79
CA ASP A 391 -12.30 -7.56 -9.40
C ASP A 391 -10.80 -7.25 -9.46
N LEU A 392 -10.46 -5.98 -9.69
CA LEU A 392 -9.08 -5.52 -9.59
C LEU A 392 -8.52 -5.86 -8.21
N VAL A 393 -7.41 -6.58 -8.20
CA VAL A 393 -6.73 -6.93 -6.94
C VAL A 393 -6.15 -5.67 -6.30
N MET A 394 -6.52 -5.45 -5.06
CA MET A 394 -5.98 -4.39 -4.23
C MET A 394 -5.53 -4.97 -2.89
N ASP A 395 -4.34 -4.66 -2.48
CA ASP A 395 -3.76 -5.03 -1.18
C ASP A 395 -3.54 -3.79 -0.32
N CYS A 396 -3.58 -3.93 1.01
CA CYS A 396 -3.33 -2.81 1.91
C CYS A 396 -1.96 -2.15 1.68
N SER A 397 -0.97 -2.90 1.21
CA SER A 397 0.36 -2.36 0.85
C SER A 397 0.36 -1.44 -0.38
N ASP A 398 -0.71 -1.46 -1.21
CA ASP A 398 -0.83 -0.62 -2.41
C ASP A 398 -1.11 0.85 -2.09
N LEU A 399 -1.59 1.12 -0.89
CA LEU A 399 -2.02 2.48 -0.52
C LEU A 399 -0.86 3.45 -0.37
N LEU A 400 0.27 3.02 0.23
CA LEU A 400 1.45 3.90 0.33
C LEU A 400 1.95 4.36 -1.06
N PRO A 401 2.27 3.49 -2.03
CA PRO A 401 2.72 3.93 -3.35
C PRO A 401 1.62 4.70 -4.10
N THR A 402 0.33 4.37 -3.91
CA THR A 402 -0.78 5.11 -4.50
C THR A 402 -0.83 6.54 -3.98
N PHE A 403 -0.78 6.72 -2.67
CA PHE A 403 -0.83 8.05 -2.05
C PHE A 403 0.41 8.88 -2.38
N CYS A 404 1.60 8.26 -2.44
CA CYS A 404 2.82 8.94 -2.90
C CYS A 404 2.64 9.49 -4.32
N GLU A 405 2.19 8.67 -5.25
CA GLU A 405 2.02 9.10 -6.65
C GLU A 405 0.97 10.21 -6.79
N LEU A 406 -0.18 10.09 -6.10
CA LEU A 406 -1.22 11.13 -6.08
C LEU A 406 -0.75 12.44 -5.43
N ALA A 407 0.14 12.36 -4.47
CA ALA A 407 0.73 13.51 -3.79
C ALA A 407 1.91 14.14 -4.55
N GLY A 408 2.39 13.50 -5.62
CA GLY A 408 3.62 13.89 -6.31
C GLY A 408 4.89 13.63 -5.48
N ALA A 409 4.80 12.70 -4.52
CA ALA A 409 5.93 12.26 -3.70
C ALA A 409 6.65 11.07 -4.36
N PRO A 410 7.96 10.90 -4.14
CA PRO A 410 8.65 9.70 -4.60
C PRO A 410 8.10 8.45 -3.90
N ILE A 411 7.83 7.41 -4.67
CA ILE A 411 7.50 6.10 -4.12
C ILE A 411 8.75 5.49 -3.51
N PRO A 412 8.73 5.04 -2.24
CA PRO A 412 9.89 4.41 -1.63
C PRO A 412 10.36 3.18 -2.41
N LEU A 413 11.67 2.98 -2.48
CA LEU A 413 12.27 1.81 -3.12
C LEU A 413 12.02 0.56 -2.27
N GLY A 414 11.74 -0.57 -2.91
CA GLY A 414 11.55 -1.85 -2.24
C GLY A 414 10.14 -2.13 -1.73
N VAL A 415 9.20 -1.16 -1.81
CA VAL A 415 7.79 -1.44 -1.46
C VAL A 415 7.21 -2.51 -2.37
N SER A 416 6.44 -3.42 -1.79
CA SER A 416 5.79 -4.50 -2.54
C SER A 416 4.46 -4.06 -3.14
N GLY A 417 3.89 -2.98 -2.64
CA GLY A 417 2.64 -2.41 -3.13
C GLY A 417 2.75 -1.92 -4.57
N VAL A 418 1.64 -1.94 -5.27
CA VAL A 418 1.49 -1.43 -6.65
C VAL A 418 0.57 -0.23 -6.63
N SER A 419 1.05 0.92 -7.08
CA SER A 419 0.21 2.12 -7.15
C SER A 419 -1.02 1.92 -8.04
N LEU A 420 -2.18 2.30 -7.53
CA LEU A 420 -3.45 2.35 -8.27
C LEU A 420 -3.71 3.74 -8.89
N ALA A 421 -2.81 4.69 -8.71
CA ALA A 421 -2.98 6.06 -9.21
C ALA A 421 -3.27 6.12 -10.73
N PRO A 422 -2.59 5.33 -11.60
CA PRO A 422 -2.92 5.31 -13.03
C PRO A 422 -4.36 4.87 -13.31
N THR A 423 -4.87 3.88 -12.58
CA THR A 423 -6.26 3.42 -12.72
C THR A 423 -7.26 4.43 -12.17
N LEU A 424 -6.97 5.05 -11.02
CA LEU A 424 -7.83 6.04 -10.37
C LEU A 424 -7.92 7.34 -11.18
N THR A 425 -6.80 7.81 -11.73
CA THR A 425 -6.73 9.07 -12.46
C THR A 425 -7.10 8.94 -13.93
N GLY A 426 -7.05 7.71 -14.48
CA GLY A 426 -7.20 7.44 -15.90
C GLY A 426 -5.98 7.91 -16.73
N SER A 427 -4.84 8.17 -16.10
CA SER A 427 -3.64 8.69 -16.74
C SER A 427 -2.41 7.87 -16.35
N GLY A 428 -1.58 7.53 -17.32
CA GLY A 428 -0.44 6.65 -17.13
C GLY A 428 -0.80 5.17 -17.26
N GLU A 429 0.21 4.33 -17.21
CA GLU A 429 0.07 2.89 -17.37
C GLU A 429 0.01 2.20 -16.00
N GLN A 430 -1.00 1.35 -15.81
CA GLN A 430 -1.18 0.57 -14.60
C GLN A 430 -0.22 -0.61 -14.61
N LYS A 431 0.76 -0.58 -13.70
CA LYS A 431 1.61 -1.75 -13.43
C LYS A 431 0.75 -2.90 -12.91
N VAL A 432 0.92 -4.08 -13.48
CA VAL A 432 0.16 -5.27 -13.09
C VAL A 432 0.85 -5.94 -11.92
N ARG A 433 0.07 -6.37 -10.93
CA ARG A 433 0.57 -7.18 -9.83
C ARG A 433 0.74 -8.63 -10.29
N ASP A 434 1.94 -9.16 -10.18
CA ASP A 434 2.21 -10.56 -10.54
C ASP A 434 1.69 -11.52 -9.48
N PHE A 435 1.84 -11.15 -8.19
CA PHE A 435 1.43 -11.99 -7.08
C PHE A 435 1.25 -11.19 -5.78
N LEU A 436 0.62 -11.85 -4.81
CA LEU A 436 0.40 -11.36 -3.46
C LEU A 436 0.75 -12.44 -2.46
N VAL A 437 1.56 -12.11 -1.44
CA VAL A 437 2.05 -13.08 -0.44
C VAL A 437 1.43 -12.80 0.92
N HIS A 438 0.91 -13.86 1.57
CA HIS A 438 0.42 -13.82 2.95
C HIS A 438 1.05 -14.94 3.78
N GLU A 439 1.13 -14.72 5.08
CA GLU A 439 1.71 -15.66 6.03
C GLU A 439 0.89 -15.77 7.31
N THR A 440 0.89 -16.96 7.88
CA THR A 440 0.40 -17.19 9.24
C THR A 440 0.94 -18.48 9.82
N ASN A 441 1.39 -18.46 11.07
CA ASN A 441 1.78 -19.67 11.83
C ASN A 441 2.70 -20.63 11.06
N GLY A 442 3.61 -20.10 10.25
CA GLY A 442 4.55 -20.89 9.45
C GLY A 442 4.01 -21.44 8.13
N GLN A 443 2.75 -21.14 7.78
CA GLN A 443 2.22 -21.33 6.43
C GLN A 443 2.43 -20.06 5.63
N ALA A 444 2.62 -20.20 4.33
CA ALA A 444 2.68 -19.07 3.40
C ALA A 444 1.77 -19.36 2.20
N SER A 445 1.15 -18.32 1.65
CA SER A 445 0.38 -18.40 0.43
C SER A 445 0.82 -17.35 -0.58
N ILE A 446 0.61 -17.67 -1.85
CA ILE A 446 0.78 -16.75 -2.97
C ILE A 446 -0.49 -16.78 -3.82
N ILE A 447 -1.00 -15.60 -4.13
CA ILE A 447 -2.09 -15.40 -5.10
C ILE A 447 -1.45 -14.83 -6.36
N SER A 448 -1.56 -15.55 -7.48
CA SER A 448 -1.11 -15.10 -8.79
C SER A 448 -2.21 -15.30 -9.82
N GLY A 449 -2.66 -14.20 -10.42
CA GLY A 449 -3.81 -14.18 -11.31
C GLY A 449 -5.08 -14.70 -10.61
N ARG A 450 -5.61 -15.82 -11.13
CA ARG A 450 -6.78 -16.51 -10.56
C ARG A 450 -6.43 -17.61 -9.54
N TYR A 451 -5.17 -18.01 -9.44
CA TYR A 451 -4.75 -19.12 -8.60
C TYR A 451 -4.21 -18.67 -7.26
N LYS A 452 -4.57 -19.41 -6.21
CA LYS A 452 -4.00 -19.29 -4.88
C LYS A 452 -3.33 -20.60 -4.50
N PHE A 453 -2.03 -20.51 -4.21
CA PHE A 453 -1.24 -21.62 -3.71
C PHE A 453 -0.93 -21.42 -2.24
N ILE A 454 -1.07 -22.48 -1.44
CA ILE A 454 -0.71 -22.48 -0.01
C ILE A 454 0.37 -23.54 0.19
N ARG A 455 1.52 -23.08 0.67
CA ARG A 455 2.64 -23.93 1.07
C ARG A 455 2.37 -24.50 2.46
N PRO A 456 2.64 -25.81 2.68
CA PRO A 456 2.50 -26.41 4.00
C PRO A 456 3.45 -25.79 5.01
N LYS A 457 3.10 -25.90 6.28
CA LYS A 457 3.95 -25.50 7.37
C LYS A 457 5.27 -26.26 7.29
N GLN A 458 6.40 -25.55 7.23
CA GLN A 458 7.68 -26.21 7.39
C GLN A 458 7.76 -26.73 8.83
N VAL A 459 7.82 -28.04 9.00
CA VAL A 459 8.11 -28.65 10.29
C VAL A 459 9.60 -28.45 10.51
N PRO A 460 10.05 -27.76 11.56
CA PRO A 460 11.47 -27.75 11.89
C PRO A 460 11.89 -29.19 12.20
N ASP A 461 12.79 -29.74 11.40
CA ASP A 461 13.37 -31.07 11.57
C ASP A 461 14.56 -30.93 12.52
N ASP A 462 14.32 -30.81 13.81
CA ASP A 462 15.45 -30.91 14.77
C ASP A 462 15.08 -31.23 16.24
N SER A 463 13.97 -31.82 16.53
CA SER A 463 13.68 -32.13 17.93
C SER A 463 13.06 -33.47 18.23
N GLY A 464 13.17 -34.50 17.39
CA GLY A 464 12.80 -35.86 17.77
C GLY A 464 11.49 -36.09 18.54
N LYS A 465 10.71 -35.07 18.79
CA LYS A 465 9.44 -35.13 19.52
C LYS A 465 8.26 -35.05 18.53
N LYS A 466 7.59 -36.15 18.34
CA LYS A 466 6.29 -36.23 17.64
C LYS A 466 5.32 -35.24 18.30
N LYS A 467 5.19 -34.04 17.75
CA LYS A 467 4.10 -33.14 18.13
C LYS A 467 2.79 -33.76 17.61
N ARG A 468 1.79 -33.87 18.52
CA ARG A 468 0.42 -34.24 18.13
C ARG A 468 -0.05 -33.34 16.99
N PRO A 469 -0.72 -33.91 15.96
CA PRO A 469 -1.27 -33.08 14.89
C PRO A 469 -2.21 -32.06 15.52
N GLN A 470 -1.90 -30.78 15.28
CA GLN A 470 -2.78 -29.70 15.69
C GLN A 470 -4.08 -29.87 14.92
N LYS A 471 -5.22 -29.95 15.64
CA LYS A 471 -6.54 -29.97 15.01
C LYS A 471 -6.66 -28.72 14.14
N VAL A 472 -6.80 -28.92 12.84
CA VAL A 472 -6.95 -27.85 11.86
C VAL A 472 -8.33 -27.26 12.04
N LYS A 473 -8.42 -25.99 12.40
CA LYS A 473 -9.70 -25.28 12.60
C LYS A 473 -10.63 -25.36 11.39
N ASP A 474 -10.11 -25.56 10.19
CA ASP A 474 -10.83 -25.48 8.91
C ASP A 474 -10.93 -26.84 8.18
N GLY A 475 -10.63 -27.97 8.85
CA GLY A 475 -10.74 -29.32 8.28
C GLY A 475 -9.73 -29.67 7.17
N LYS A 476 -8.82 -28.75 6.80
CA LYS A 476 -7.79 -28.95 5.77
C LYS A 476 -6.47 -29.43 6.37
N ASN A 477 -5.79 -30.33 5.69
CA ASN A 477 -4.49 -30.83 6.17
C ASN A 477 -3.37 -29.80 5.92
N PRO A 478 -2.79 -29.16 6.97
CA PRO A 478 -1.79 -28.11 6.82
C PRO A 478 -0.44 -28.61 6.31
N ASN A 479 -0.24 -29.93 6.21
CA ASN A 479 1.00 -30.55 5.77
C ASN A 479 1.00 -30.87 4.26
N LEU A 480 -0.05 -30.48 3.53
CA LEU A 480 -0.16 -30.67 2.08
C LEU A 480 -0.09 -29.34 1.34
N PHE A 481 0.38 -29.40 0.11
CA PHE A 481 0.21 -28.31 -0.83
C PHE A 481 -1.27 -28.12 -1.19
N HIS A 482 -1.76 -26.92 -1.19
CA HIS A 482 -3.10 -26.57 -1.67
C HIS A 482 -2.99 -25.61 -2.85
N LEU A 483 -3.78 -25.84 -3.86
CA LEU A 483 -3.94 -24.97 -5.01
C LEU A 483 -5.42 -24.78 -5.29
N TYR A 484 -5.87 -23.54 -5.34
CA TYR A 484 -7.27 -23.18 -5.60
C TYR A 484 -7.38 -22.25 -6.79
N ASP A 485 -8.47 -22.37 -7.53
CA ASP A 485 -8.86 -21.43 -8.58
C ASP A 485 -9.91 -20.47 -8.02
N LEU A 486 -9.50 -19.32 -7.54
CA LEU A 486 -10.39 -18.35 -6.89
C LEU A 486 -11.48 -17.76 -7.81
N GLN A 487 -11.36 -17.91 -9.12
CA GLN A 487 -12.39 -17.48 -10.06
C GLN A 487 -13.53 -18.50 -10.13
N ALA A 488 -13.21 -19.78 -10.08
CA ALA A 488 -14.19 -20.87 -10.17
C ALA A 488 -14.65 -21.38 -8.80
N ASP A 489 -13.81 -21.25 -7.77
CA ASP A 489 -14.00 -21.80 -6.43
C ASP A 489 -13.51 -20.80 -5.36
N LEU A 490 -14.29 -19.75 -5.17
CA LEU A 490 -14.00 -18.71 -4.18
C LEU A 490 -14.03 -19.25 -2.74
N GLY A 491 -14.77 -20.33 -2.51
CA GLY A 491 -14.86 -21.03 -1.22
C GLY A 491 -13.69 -21.94 -0.90
N GLU A 492 -12.68 -22.06 -1.78
CA GLU A 492 -11.48 -22.88 -1.59
C GLU A 492 -11.81 -24.34 -1.22
N SER A 493 -12.84 -24.88 -1.87
CA SER A 493 -13.38 -26.22 -1.58
C SER A 493 -12.57 -27.34 -2.27
N THR A 494 -12.08 -27.08 -3.47
CA THR A 494 -11.47 -28.08 -4.37
C THR A 494 -9.97 -27.86 -4.52
N ASN A 495 -9.16 -28.71 -3.88
CA ASN A 495 -7.71 -28.67 -4.02
C ASN A 495 -7.25 -29.22 -5.38
N LEU A 496 -6.64 -28.38 -6.21
CA LEU A 496 -6.14 -28.70 -7.55
C LEU A 496 -4.66 -29.07 -7.59
N ALA A 497 -3.96 -29.11 -6.46
CA ALA A 497 -2.49 -29.28 -6.41
C ALA A 497 -2.00 -30.54 -7.13
N THR A 498 -2.65 -31.68 -6.92
CA THR A 498 -2.25 -32.96 -7.55
C THR A 498 -2.50 -32.99 -9.06
N LYS A 499 -3.47 -32.19 -9.54
CA LYS A 499 -3.81 -32.07 -10.96
C LYS A 499 -2.90 -31.10 -11.72
N ASN A 500 -2.19 -30.20 -11.00
CA ASN A 500 -1.39 -29.13 -11.59
C ASN A 500 0.03 -29.06 -10.98
N PRO A 501 0.82 -30.16 -11.03
CA PRO A 501 2.13 -30.21 -10.34
C PRO A 501 3.12 -29.16 -10.83
N LYS A 502 3.12 -28.84 -12.14
CA LYS A 502 4.01 -27.80 -12.70
C LYS A 502 3.68 -26.40 -12.16
N LEU A 503 2.39 -26.07 -12.04
CA LEU A 503 1.97 -24.77 -11.48
C LEU A 503 2.30 -24.69 -9.99
N VAL A 504 2.13 -25.79 -9.24
CA VAL A 504 2.54 -25.89 -7.83
C VAL A 504 4.04 -25.65 -7.68
N GLU A 505 4.88 -26.25 -8.52
CA GLU A 505 6.33 -26.04 -8.51
C GLU A 505 6.69 -24.59 -8.81
N GLN A 506 6.10 -23.98 -9.84
CA GLN A 506 6.31 -22.57 -10.18
C GLN A 506 5.93 -21.62 -9.05
N LEU A 507 4.72 -21.77 -8.46
CA LEU A 507 4.25 -20.92 -7.38
C LEU A 507 5.05 -21.13 -6.08
N ASN A 508 5.49 -22.37 -5.80
CA ASN A 508 6.36 -22.66 -4.67
C ASN A 508 7.76 -22.05 -4.85
N HIS A 509 8.27 -22.01 -6.08
CA HIS A 509 9.53 -21.33 -6.39
C HIS A 509 9.39 -19.82 -6.18
N LEU A 510 8.30 -19.20 -6.69
CA LEU A 510 8.03 -17.79 -6.50
C LEU A 510 7.93 -17.41 -5.02
N ILE A 511 7.15 -18.15 -4.23
CA ILE A 511 7.00 -17.83 -2.80
C ILE A 511 8.30 -17.98 -2.03
N THR A 512 9.18 -18.92 -2.45
CA THR A 512 10.51 -19.09 -1.85
C THR A 512 11.44 -17.94 -2.23
N ALA A 513 11.34 -17.42 -3.46
CA ALA A 513 12.13 -16.28 -3.91
C ALA A 513 11.68 -14.97 -3.26
N GLU A 514 10.37 -14.80 -3.09
CA GLU A 514 9.78 -13.58 -2.50
C GLU A 514 9.86 -13.56 -0.99
N ARG A 515 9.93 -14.71 -0.34
CA ARG A 515 10.05 -14.78 1.08
C ARG A 515 11.51 -14.80 1.49
N VAL A 516 11.92 -13.83 2.27
CA VAL A 516 13.23 -13.80 2.91
C VAL A 516 13.07 -14.19 4.38
N ASP A 517 13.99 -15.02 4.90
CA ASP A 517 13.95 -15.46 6.30
C ASP A 517 14.25 -14.31 7.28
N GLU A 518 14.96 -13.29 6.81
CA GLU A 518 15.24 -12.05 7.54
C GLU A 518 14.29 -10.93 7.08
N PRO A 519 14.03 -9.93 7.94
CA PRO A 519 13.21 -8.80 7.57
C PRO A 519 13.74 -8.08 6.33
N ALA A 520 12.84 -7.54 5.51
CA ALA A 520 13.20 -6.71 4.38
C ALA A 520 14.02 -5.50 4.80
N GLY A 521 14.85 -5.00 3.90
CA GLY A 521 15.51 -3.71 4.06
C GLY A 521 14.51 -2.57 4.24
N PHE A 522 14.98 -1.43 4.71
CA PHE A 522 14.13 -0.28 5.00
C PHE A 522 13.76 0.49 3.72
N ALA A 523 12.51 0.95 3.63
CA ALA A 523 12.01 1.64 2.44
C ALA A 523 12.63 3.03 2.23
N ASN A 524 13.20 3.64 3.26
CA ASN A 524 13.86 4.95 3.21
C ASN A 524 15.36 4.90 3.50
N THR A 525 15.90 3.72 3.80
CA THR A 525 17.32 3.51 4.08
C THR A 525 17.94 2.59 3.05
N TYR A 526 19.03 3.02 2.45
CA TYR A 526 19.74 2.28 1.42
C TYR A 526 21.20 2.05 1.82
N HIS A 527 21.77 0.92 1.42
CA HIS A 527 23.21 0.81 1.32
C HIS A 527 23.67 1.64 0.13
N HIS A 528 24.42 2.67 0.40
CA HIS A 528 24.91 3.60 -0.61
C HIS A 528 26.27 3.15 -1.15
N TRP A 529 26.37 3.10 -2.48
CA TRP A 529 27.64 2.96 -3.17
C TRP A 529 28.44 4.25 -3.02
N LYS A 530 29.59 4.17 -2.35
CA LYS A 530 30.50 5.29 -2.08
C LYS A 530 31.84 5.19 -2.81
N GLY A 531 32.01 4.21 -3.70
CA GLY A 531 33.24 3.98 -4.45
C GLY A 531 33.80 5.26 -5.05
N ARG A 532 35.07 5.51 -4.81
CA ARG A 532 35.78 6.77 -5.23
C ARG A 532 36.31 6.67 -6.65
N SER A 533 36.70 5.47 -7.08
CA SER A 533 37.22 5.24 -8.43
C SER A 533 36.08 5.13 -9.44
N PRO A 534 36.22 5.70 -10.64
CA PRO A 534 35.32 5.40 -11.74
C PRO A 534 35.24 3.88 -11.98
N ASN A 535 34.05 3.31 -12.14
CA ASN A 535 33.82 1.88 -12.37
C ASN A 535 34.47 0.96 -11.31
N GLY A 536 34.42 1.35 -10.05
CA GLY A 536 34.84 0.50 -8.95
C GLY A 536 34.00 -0.80 -8.87
N PRO A 537 34.59 -1.93 -8.43
CA PRO A 537 33.91 -3.23 -8.37
C PRO A 537 32.68 -3.20 -7.44
N LEU A 538 31.51 -3.61 -7.96
CA LEU A 538 30.25 -3.62 -7.22
C LEU A 538 30.28 -4.58 -6.01
N ASP A 539 31.07 -5.65 -6.08
CA ASP A 539 31.25 -6.65 -5.03
C ASP A 539 32.28 -6.29 -3.95
N SER A 540 32.95 -5.15 -4.06
CA SER A 540 33.94 -4.70 -3.06
C SER A 540 33.27 -4.11 -1.83
N ALA A 541 33.47 -4.72 -0.67
CA ALA A 541 32.91 -4.31 0.62
C ALA A 541 33.26 -2.85 0.96
N SER A 542 34.48 -2.40 0.69
CA SER A 542 34.94 -1.02 0.99
C SER A 542 34.20 0.07 0.21
N ASN A 543 33.49 -0.31 -0.84
CA ASN A 543 32.74 0.63 -1.68
C ASN A 543 31.31 0.89 -1.19
N TRP A 544 30.84 0.23 -0.16
CA TRP A 544 29.50 0.40 0.41
C TRP A 544 29.54 1.11 1.77
N THR A 545 28.42 1.72 2.14
CA THR A 545 28.24 2.25 3.49
C THR A 545 28.00 1.12 4.47
N GLU A 546 28.46 1.29 5.69
CA GLU A 546 28.04 0.49 6.82
C GLU A 546 26.67 0.93 7.28
N TYR A 547 25.83 -0.03 7.67
CA TYR A 547 24.49 0.23 8.20
C TYR A 547 24.29 -0.49 9.54
N ILE A 548 23.80 0.26 10.53
CA ILE A 548 23.44 -0.23 11.85
C ILE A 548 22.01 0.22 12.14
N TYR A 549 21.17 -0.69 12.58
CA TYR A 549 19.82 -0.38 13.02
C TYR A 549 19.60 -0.89 14.45
N GLU A 550 19.09 -0.01 15.30
CA GLU A 550 18.72 -0.30 16.68
C GLU A 550 17.25 0.08 16.91
N ASN A 551 16.53 -0.79 17.61
CA ASN A 551 15.16 -0.53 18.05
C ASN A 551 14.98 -1.01 19.49
N ALA A 552 14.41 -0.18 20.35
CA ALA A 552 14.21 -0.47 21.76
C ALA A 552 15.50 -0.89 22.50
N GLY A 553 16.66 -0.35 22.09
CA GLY A 553 17.95 -0.69 22.67
C GLY A 553 18.53 -2.04 22.23
N GLU A 554 17.90 -2.73 21.30
CA GLU A 554 18.42 -3.95 20.66
C GLU A 554 18.94 -3.64 19.27
N THR A 555 20.14 -4.12 18.94
CA THR A 555 20.69 -4.07 17.59
C THR A 555 20.08 -5.20 16.79
N TYR A 556 19.22 -4.86 15.81
CA TYR A 556 18.61 -5.86 14.93
C TYR A 556 19.49 -6.25 13.77
N MET A 557 20.25 -5.29 13.25
CA MET A 557 21.09 -5.49 12.08
C MET A 557 22.33 -4.62 12.14
N HIS A 558 23.42 -5.23 11.76
CA HIS A 558 24.70 -4.56 11.51
C HIS A 558 25.27 -5.12 10.23
N GLU A 559 25.34 -4.29 9.19
CA GLU A 559 25.81 -4.70 7.88
C GLU A 559 26.94 -3.83 7.42
N SER A 560 28.06 -4.46 7.06
CA SER A 560 29.14 -3.82 6.36
C SER A 560 29.43 -4.53 5.04
N GLY A 561 29.75 -3.76 4.02
CA GLY A 561 30.03 -4.32 2.70
C GLY A 561 28.84 -4.29 1.73
N PRO A 562 28.84 -5.14 0.69
CA PRO A 562 27.75 -5.19 -0.28
C PRO A 562 26.46 -5.58 0.42
N PRO A 563 25.32 -4.91 0.07
CA PRO A 563 24.02 -5.27 0.64
C PRO A 563 23.67 -6.71 0.31
N LYS A 564 23.06 -7.40 1.28
CA LYS A 564 22.50 -8.73 1.08
C LYS A 564 21.27 -8.70 0.20
N SER A 565 20.81 -9.86 -0.25
CA SER A 565 19.67 -9.99 -1.18
C SER A 565 18.34 -9.44 -0.66
N HIS A 566 18.20 -9.22 0.65
CA HIS A 566 17.01 -8.65 1.29
C HIS A 566 17.16 -7.15 1.64
N TRP A 567 18.20 -6.46 1.14
CA TRP A 567 18.45 -5.05 1.37
C TRP A 567 18.29 -4.21 0.12
N CYS A 568 17.82 -2.98 0.29
CA CYS A 568 17.83 -1.96 -0.75
C CYS A 568 19.24 -1.41 -0.95
N ALA A 569 19.59 -1.14 -2.19
CA ALA A 569 20.87 -0.58 -2.58
C ALA A 569 20.70 0.64 -3.49
N ARG A 570 21.62 1.61 -3.38
CA ARG A 570 21.61 2.81 -4.22
C ARG A 570 23.01 3.14 -4.74
N ILE A 571 23.14 3.26 -6.05
CA ILE A 571 24.31 3.89 -6.67
C ILE A 571 24.01 5.38 -6.78
N SER A 572 24.61 6.19 -5.91
CA SER A 572 24.33 7.62 -5.78
C SER A 572 24.77 8.41 -7.02
N GLN A 573 24.18 9.59 -7.21
CA GLN A 573 24.58 10.53 -8.28
C GLN A 573 26.08 10.79 -8.28
N ASN A 574 26.65 10.99 -9.47
CA ASN A 574 28.09 11.22 -9.68
C ASN A 574 28.99 10.05 -9.20
N ARG A 575 28.43 8.85 -9.03
CA ARG A 575 29.17 7.63 -8.69
C ARG A 575 29.03 6.60 -9.81
N SER A 576 30.07 5.77 -9.96
CA SER A 576 30.12 4.76 -11.02
C SER A 576 30.53 3.43 -10.44
N ALA A 577 29.75 2.38 -10.72
CA ALA A 577 29.99 1.02 -10.26
C ALA A 577 30.10 0.06 -11.45
N LEU A 578 30.98 -0.96 -11.31
CA LEU A 578 31.16 -2.04 -12.27
C LEU A 578 30.70 -3.37 -11.67
N ALA A 579 29.72 -3.98 -12.27
CA ALA A 579 29.32 -5.35 -11.97
C ALA A 579 30.12 -6.33 -12.82
N GLY A 580 31.24 -6.82 -12.27
CA GLY A 580 32.09 -7.89 -12.82
C GLY A 580 31.72 -9.27 -12.31
N LYS A 581 30.84 -9.38 -11.31
CA LYS A 581 30.28 -10.61 -10.75
C LYS A 581 28.78 -10.46 -10.51
N ASN A 582 28.09 -11.59 -10.41
CA ASN A 582 26.66 -11.61 -10.11
C ASN A 582 26.37 -10.91 -8.76
N ALA A 583 25.35 -10.06 -8.77
CA ALA A 583 24.89 -9.34 -7.58
C ALA A 583 23.36 -9.46 -7.46
N ARG A 584 22.86 -9.44 -6.21
CA ARG A 584 21.43 -9.55 -5.92
C ARG A 584 21.05 -8.63 -4.75
N PHE A 585 19.91 -7.92 -4.90
CA PHE A 585 19.38 -6.96 -3.95
C PHE A 585 17.88 -7.18 -3.74
N LEU A 586 17.29 -6.63 -2.67
CA LEU A 586 15.84 -6.51 -2.57
C LEU A 586 15.32 -5.56 -3.65
N ALA A 587 15.93 -4.39 -3.74
CA ALA A 587 15.71 -3.43 -4.81
C ALA A 587 17.00 -2.65 -5.08
N LEU A 588 17.20 -2.21 -6.32
CA LEU A 588 18.37 -1.43 -6.71
C LEU A 588 17.95 -0.14 -7.38
N GLU A 589 18.39 0.99 -6.84
CA GLU A 589 18.27 2.29 -7.48
C GLU A 589 19.63 2.72 -8.09
N VAL A 590 19.61 3.06 -9.35
CA VAL A 590 20.75 3.63 -10.07
C VAL A 590 20.47 5.10 -10.34
N ALA A 591 20.97 5.97 -9.48
CA ALA A 591 20.97 7.43 -9.66
C ALA A 591 22.31 7.95 -10.20
N GLY A 592 23.35 7.12 -10.17
CA GLY A 592 24.65 7.32 -10.80
C GLY A 592 24.81 6.43 -12.03
N SER A 593 25.97 5.75 -12.19
CA SER A 593 26.22 4.86 -13.32
C SER A 593 26.51 3.43 -12.87
N LEU A 594 25.90 2.45 -13.55
CA LEU A 594 26.16 1.02 -13.37
C LEU A 594 26.52 0.39 -14.71
N THR A 595 27.70 -0.22 -14.81
CA THR A 595 28.09 -1.05 -15.95
C THR A 595 27.95 -2.52 -15.59
N VAL A 596 27.25 -3.30 -16.44
CA VAL A 596 27.07 -4.75 -16.26
C VAL A 596 27.76 -5.48 -17.39
N GLU A 597 28.80 -6.24 -17.02
CA GLU A 597 29.68 -6.95 -17.97
C GLU A 597 29.00 -8.19 -18.59
N LYS A 598 29.56 -8.64 -19.71
CA LYS A 598 29.07 -9.82 -20.42
C LYS A 598 29.01 -11.04 -19.52
N GLY A 599 27.85 -11.71 -19.49
CA GLY A 599 27.62 -12.90 -18.70
C GLY A 599 27.39 -12.65 -17.19
N VAL A 600 27.44 -11.39 -16.77
CA VAL A 600 27.14 -11.00 -15.38
C VAL A 600 25.64 -10.72 -15.22
N LYS A 601 25.09 -11.16 -14.08
CA LYS A 601 23.71 -10.92 -13.69
C LYS A 601 23.65 -9.92 -12.51
N VAL A 602 22.88 -8.86 -12.69
CA VAL A 602 22.44 -7.98 -11.60
C VAL A 602 20.94 -8.19 -11.42
N ALA A 603 20.55 -8.67 -10.24
CA ALA A 603 19.18 -9.03 -9.93
C ALA A 603 18.62 -8.19 -8.78
N ALA A 604 17.32 -7.86 -8.89
CA ALA A 604 16.54 -7.26 -7.82
C ALA A 604 15.26 -8.08 -7.58
N HIS A 605 14.90 -8.33 -6.32
CA HIS A 605 13.68 -9.06 -6.00
C HIS A 605 12.42 -8.28 -6.38
N ASN A 606 12.38 -6.97 -6.06
CA ASN A 606 11.23 -6.13 -6.33
C ASN A 606 11.40 -5.33 -7.60
N GLU A 607 12.32 -4.37 -7.60
CA GLU A 607 12.51 -3.52 -8.76
C GLU A 607 13.98 -3.11 -8.95
N LEU A 608 14.34 -2.89 -10.21
CA LEU A 608 15.53 -2.16 -10.58
C LEU A 608 15.09 -0.83 -11.20
N ARG A 609 15.44 0.28 -10.54
CA ARG A 609 15.04 1.63 -10.93
C ARG A 609 16.26 2.40 -11.43
N VAL A 610 16.14 3.01 -12.60
CA VAL A 610 17.11 3.98 -13.11
C VAL A 610 16.49 5.37 -12.99
N SER A 611 16.90 6.10 -11.97
CA SER A 611 16.35 7.41 -11.61
C SER A 611 16.85 8.51 -12.53
N ASP A 612 16.34 9.74 -12.32
CA ASP A 612 16.82 10.94 -13.04
C ASP A 612 18.34 11.12 -12.90
N GLY A 613 19.02 11.33 -14.02
CA GLY A 613 20.47 11.36 -14.10
C GLY A 613 21.17 10.00 -14.02
N GLY A 614 20.44 8.94 -13.72
CA GLY A 614 20.97 7.57 -13.62
C GLY A 614 21.23 6.95 -14.99
N LYS A 615 22.23 6.08 -15.04
CA LYS A 615 22.69 5.42 -16.27
C LYS A 615 23.02 3.96 -16.01
N VAL A 616 22.46 3.06 -16.80
CA VAL A 616 22.88 1.66 -16.86
C VAL A 616 23.49 1.34 -18.21
N VAL A 617 24.66 0.73 -18.22
CA VAL A 617 25.36 0.27 -19.42
C VAL A 617 25.38 -1.24 -19.43
N LEU A 618 24.72 -1.88 -20.40
CA LEU A 618 24.73 -3.32 -20.62
C LEU A 618 25.73 -3.68 -21.71
N ASN A 619 26.80 -4.36 -21.32
CA ASN A 619 27.82 -4.90 -22.26
C ASN A 619 27.58 -6.39 -22.54
N GLY A 620 26.34 -6.79 -22.81
CA GLY A 620 25.94 -8.20 -22.96
C GLY A 620 25.64 -8.89 -21.63
N GLY A 621 25.39 -8.12 -20.58
CA GLY A 621 24.95 -8.58 -19.25
C GLY A 621 23.46 -8.83 -19.15
N LEU A 622 23.02 -9.22 -17.96
CA LEU A 622 21.62 -9.52 -17.61
C LEU A 622 21.16 -8.64 -16.46
N LEU A 623 20.06 -7.91 -16.65
CA LEU A 623 19.25 -7.35 -15.58
C LEU A 623 18.07 -8.29 -15.31
N GLU A 624 17.85 -8.65 -14.06
CA GLU A 624 16.74 -9.52 -13.66
C GLU A 624 15.96 -8.86 -12.53
N SER A 625 14.62 -8.87 -12.63
CA SER A 625 13.74 -8.47 -11.54
C SER A 625 12.50 -9.36 -11.53
N ALA A 626 12.02 -9.72 -10.35
CA ALA A 626 10.77 -10.46 -10.25
C ALA A 626 9.54 -9.61 -10.64
N ARG A 627 9.71 -8.28 -10.71
CA ARG A 627 8.64 -7.35 -11.09
C ARG A 627 9.01 -6.57 -12.34
N TRP A 628 9.82 -5.53 -12.21
CA TRP A 628 10.12 -4.65 -13.33
C TRP A 628 11.51 -4.00 -13.26
N VAL A 629 11.98 -3.62 -14.43
CA VAL A 629 13.04 -2.64 -14.62
C VAL A 629 12.37 -1.34 -15.05
N ASP A 630 12.56 -0.24 -14.29
CA ASP A 630 11.91 1.05 -14.52
C ASP A 630 12.96 2.12 -14.86
N ILE A 631 12.98 2.54 -16.13
CA ILE A 631 13.83 3.63 -16.60
C ILE A 631 13.00 4.92 -16.52
N GLN A 632 13.20 5.68 -15.45
CA GLN A 632 12.44 6.90 -15.19
C GLN A 632 12.83 8.04 -16.15
N ALA A 633 12.03 9.10 -16.19
CA ALA A 633 12.37 10.31 -16.93
C ALA A 633 13.73 10.86 -16.45
N GLY A 634 14.61 11.19 -17.39
CA GLY A 634 15.99 11.60 -17.11
C GLY A 634 16.97 10.45 -16.89
N GLY A 635 16.49 9.22 -16.67
CA GLY A 635 17.34 8.02 -16.60
C GLY A 635 17.65 7.46 -17.99
N SER A 636 18.70 6.64 -18.11
CA SER A 636 19.11 6.01 -19.39
C SER A 636 19.57 4.57 -19.21
N LEU A 637 19.31 3.76 -20.25
CA LEU A 637 19.91 2.44 -20.42
C LEU A 637 20.62 2.40 -21.79
N GLU A 638 21.85 1.96 -21.78
CA GLU A 638 22.71 1.93 -22.95
C GLU A 638 23.23 0.52 -23.27
N GLY A 639 23.50 0.25 -24.55
CA GLY A 639 24.15 -0.97 -25.01
C GLY A 639 23.19 -2.07 -25.45
N HIS A 640 23.55 -3.34 -25.16
CA HIS A 640 22.78 -4.53 -25.52
C HIS A 640 22.90 -5.59 -24.43
N GLY A 641 21.90 -6.45 -24.30
CA GLY A 641 21.89 -7.51 -23.29
C GLY A 641 20.50 -8.10 -23.12
N LEU A 642 20.29 -8.74 -21.98
CA LEU A 642 19.02 -9.33 -21.61
C LEU A 642 18.42 -8.62 -20.40
N ILE A 643 17.13 -8.29 -20.47
CA ILE A 643 16.31 -7.88 -19.33
C ILE A 643 15.30 -9.01 -19.10
N ARG A 644 15.34 -9.65 -17.94
CA ARG A 644 14.35 -10.64 -17.52
C ARG A 644 13.44 -10.01 -16.48
N ALA A 645 12.47 -9.26 -16.97
CA ALA A 645 11.47 -8.51 -16.18
C ALA A 645 10.50 -7.81 -17.13
N GLU A 646 9.39 -7.29 -16.59
CA GLU A 646 8.65 -6.21 -17.24
C GLU A 646 9.55 -4.97 -17.39
N LEU A 647 9.59 -4.35 -18.55
CA LEU A 647 10.34 -3.10 -18.77
C LEU A 647 9.39 -1.91 -18.88
N PHE A 648 9.54 -0.94 -17.99
CA PHE A 648 8.90 0.38 -18.14
C PHE A 648 9.96 1.40 -18.50
N THR A 649 9.72 2.24 -19.51
CA THR A 649 10.66 3.30 -19.86
C THR A 649 9.96 4.62 -20.18
N LYS A 650 10.29 5.63 -19.37
CA LYS A 650 9.99 7.05 -19.61
C LYS A 650 11.27 7.83 -19.94
N GLY A 651 12.43 7.21 -19.75
CA GLY A 651 13.76 7.74 -19.99
C GLY A 651 14.28 7.41 -21.39
N ILE A 652 15.59 7.27 -21.52
CA ILE A 652 16.29 7.09 -22.80
C ILE A 652 16.79 5.65 -22.91
N LEU A 653 16.46 4.97 -24.02
CA LEU A 653 17.14 3.77 -24.46
C LEU A 653 18.14 4.12 -25.55
N SER A 654 19.45 3.99 -25.25
CA SER A 654 20.55 4.25 -26.17
C SER A 654 21.19 2.94 -26.61
N LEU A 655 20.73 2.36 -27.72
CA LEU A 655 21.11 1.02 -28.15
C LEU A 655 22.23 1.05 -29.19
N SER A 656 23.05 -0.02 -29.21
CA SER A 656 24.09 -0.21 -30.18
C SER A 656 23.52 -0.90 -31.39
N GLY A 657 23.10 -0.68 -32.38
CA GLY A 657 22.50 -1.46 -33.49
C GLY A 657 23.18 -2.79 -33.87
N GLU A 658 24.21 -3.23 -33.15
CA GLU A 658 24.90 -4.50 -33.40
C GLU A 658 24.06 -5.73 -32.97
N LYS A 659 23.42 -5.63 -31.81
CA LYS A 659 22.58 -6.68 -31.24
C LYS A 659 21.34 -6.03 -30.61
N PRO A 660 20.18 -6.68 -30.71
CA PRO A 660 18.99 -6.15 -30.06
C PRO A 660 19.10 -6.21 -28.53
N LEU A 661 18.46 -5.28 -27.85
CA LEU A 661 18.07 -5.43 -26.46
C LEU A 661 16.95 -6.48 -26.41
N VAL A 662 17.14 -7.55 -25.65
CA VAL A 662 16.16 -8.62 -25.48
C VAL A 662 15.48 -8.45 -24.14
N ILE A 663 14.14 -8.47 -24.14
CA ILE A 663 13.31 -8.35 -22.94
C ILE A 663 12.49 -9.62 -22.82
N ASP A 664 12.85 -10.45 -21.84
CA ASP A 664 12.10 -11.65 -21.45
C ASP A 664 11.02 -11.19 -20.45
N GLY A 665 10.02 -10.53 -20.96
CA GLY A 665 8.92 -9.84 -20.31
C GLY A 665 8.21 -8.91 -21.31
N ASN A 666 7.24 -8.13 -20.85
CA ASN A 666 6.58 -7.11 -21.67
C ASN A 666 7.35 -5.79 -21.59
N ALA A 667 7.31 -5.01 -22.68
CA ALA A 667 7.94 -3.69 -22.75
C ALA A 667 6.88 -2.59 -22.90
N TYR A 668 6.89 -1.63 -22.00
CA TYR A 668 6.01 -0.47 -21.95
C TYR A 668 6.81 0.79 -22.28
N LEU A 669 6.74 1.20 -23.54
CA LEU A 669 7.60 2.24 -24.11
C LEU A 669 6.91 3.60 -24.14
N SER A 670 7.56 4.63 -23.57
CA SER A 670 7.07 6.02 -23.62
C SER A 670 8.19 7.07 -23.58
N GLY A 671 9.44 6.64 -23.50
CA GLY A 671 10.63 7.47 -23.45
C GLY A 671 11.16 7.86 -24.84
N GLU A 672 12.47 7.91 -24.99
CA GLU A 672 13.19 8.27 -26.22
C GLU A 672 14.11 7.11 -26.64
N LEU A 673 14.11 6.77 -27.93
CA LEU A 673 15.08 5.84 -28.51
C LEU A 673 16.23 6.62 -29.14
N LYS A 674 17.48 6.24 -28.78
CA LYS A 674 18.72 6.68 -29.43
C LYS A 674 19.48 5.46 -29.94
N LEU A 675 20.20 5.61 -31.04
CA LEU A 675 21.09 4.59 -31.53
C LEU A 675 22.52 5.18 -31.64
N SER A 676 23.48 4.49 -31.00
CA SER A 676 24.87 4.99 -30.96
C SER A 676 25.66 4.62 -32.20
N SER A 677 25.39 3.46 -32.80
CA SER A 677 26.05 3.00 -34.03
C SER A 677 25.20 1.93 -34.76
N ILE A 678 25.34 1.86 -36.06
CA ILE A 678 24.89 0.72 -36.90
C ILE A 678 26.08 0.22 -37.70
N PRO A 679 26.39 -1.08 -37.74
CA PRO A 679 27.45 -1.60 -38.60
C PRO A 679 27.21 -1.26 -40.07
N SER A 680 28.23 -0.77 -40.76
CA SER A 680 28.18 -0.30 -42.16
C SER A 680 27.41 -1.20 -43.15
N PRO A 681 27.53 -2.55 -43.09
CA PRO A 681 26.80 -3.43 -44.01
C PRO A 681 25.28 -3.52 -43.79
N LYS A 682 24.79 -2.98 -42.68
CA LYS A 682 23.35 -3.01 -42.29
C LYS A 682 22.65 -1.67 -42.48
N MET A 683 23.38 -0.63 -42.92
CA MET A 683 22.82 0.72 -43.05
C MET A 683 21.68 0.85 -44.04
N ASP A 684 21.52 -0.10 -44.94
CA ASP A 684 20.46 -0.08 -45.99
C ASP A 684 19.39 -1.16 -45.75
N LYS A 685 19.38 -1.79 -44.59
CA LYS A 685 18.42 -2.86 -44.22
C LYS A 685 17.63 -2.49 -42.95
N SER A 686 16.44 -3.06 -42.86
CA SER A 686 15.67 -3.06 -41.59
C SER A 686 16.46 -3.75 -40.47
N LEU A 687 16.54 -3.12 -39.32
CA LEU A 687 17.31 -3.59 -38.17
C LEU A 687 16.42 -3.69 -36.91
N THR A 688 16.28 -4.88 -36.36
CA THR A 688 15.60 -5.06 -35.09
C THR A 688 16.50 -4.60 -33.95
N VAL A 689 16.03 -3.64 -33.14
CA VAL A 689 16.76 -3.04 -32.03
C VAL A 689 16.23 -3.47 -30.64
N ILE A 690 14.95 -3.86 -30.56
CA ILE A 690 14.32 -4.41 -29.35
C ILE A 690 13.52 -5.65 -29.72
N LYS A 691 13.56 -6.68 -28.86
CA LYS A 691 12.67 -7.84 -28.84
C LYS A 691 12.06 -8.01 -27.48
N ALA A 692 10.74 -8.25 -27.38
CA ALA A 692 10.01 -8.46 -26.14
C ALA A 692 8.89 -9.48 -26.34
N ASN A 693 8.28 -9.96 -25.24
CA ASN A 693 7.10 -10.82 -25.29
C ASN A 693 5.88 -10.07 -25.82
N LEU A 694 5.71 -8.82 -25.38
CA LEU A 694 4.72 -7.87 -25.88
C LEU A 694 5.30 -6.45 -25.81
N ILE A 695 5.01 -5.64 -26.80
CA ILE A 695 5.34 -4.21 -26.81
C ILE A 695 4.06 -3.38 -26.75
N SER A 696 3.98 -2.50 -25.77
CA SER A 696 2.91 -1.52 -25.58
C SER A 696 3.47 -0.11 -25.59
N GLY A 697 2.69 0.85 -26.10
CA GLY A 697 3.13 2.23 -26.23
C GLY A 697 4.12 2.45 -27.37
N GLY A 698 4.88 3.54 -27.31
CA GLY A 698 5.88 3.90 -28.32
C GLY A 698 6.77 5.04 -27.83
N PHE A 699 7.94 5.16 -28.43
CA PHE A 699 8.86 6.24 -28.12
C PHE A 699 8.29 7.60 -28.56
N LYS A 700 8.71 8.66 -27.89
CA LYS A 700 8.32 10.04 -28.21
C LYS A 700 8.81 10.49 -29.57
N ASN A 701 9.96 9.95 -30.01
CA ASN A 701 10.53 10.20 -31.30
C ASN A 701 10.14 9.07 -32.28
N ASN A 702 9.75 9.45 -33.51
CA ASN A 702 9.42 8.51 -34.56
C ASN A 702 10.62 8.21 -35.49
N GLU A 703 11.73 8.90 -35.26
CA GLU A 703 12.93 8.82 -36.08
C GLU A 703 14.18 8.92 -35.23
N VAL A 704 15.27 8.30 -35.72
CA VAL A 704 16.60 8.36 -35.10
C VAL A 704 17.64 8.74 -36.15
N LEU A 705 18.62 9.57 -35.74
CA LEU A 705 19.72 10.00 -36.61
C LEU A 705 20.98 9.18 -36.28
N ILE A 706 21.58 8.56 -37.30
CA ILE A 706 22.78 7.73 -37.13
C ILE A 706 23.75 8.03 -38.29
N GLY A 707 24.95 8.48 -37.96
CA GLY A 707 25.98 8.77 -38.99
C GLY A 707 25.51 9.74 -40.07
N GLY A 708 24.62 10.68 -39.74
CA GLY A 708 24.05 11.63 -40.66
C GLY A 708 22.88 11.11 -41.54
N LYS A 709 22.50 9.84 -41.38
CA LYS A 709 21.31 9.24 -42.03
C LYS A 709 20.14 9.17 -41.05
N LEU A 710 18.94 9.41 -41.52
CA LEU A 710 17.69 9.35 -40.77
C LEU A 710 17.03 7.96 -40.93
N PHE A 711 16.58 7.36 -39.81
CA PHE A 711 15.91 6.08 -39.76
C PHE A 711 14.54 6.25 -39.11
N SER A 712 13.50 5.68 -39.72
CA SER A 712 12.16 5.63 -39.11
C SER A 712 12.02 4.45 -38.18
N ILE A 713 11.23 4.62 -37.09
CA ILE A 713 10.99 3.59 -36.08
C ILE A 713 9.68 2.89 -36.39
N PHE A 714 9.70 1.56 -36.42
CA PHE A 714 8.53 0.71 -36.65
C PHE A 714 8.32 -0.25 -35.49
N TYR A 715 7.06 -0.56 -35.19
CA TYR A 715 6.64 -1.41 -34.12
C TYR A 715 5.88 -2.62 -34.64
N THR A 716 6.20 -3.77 -34.10
CA THR A 716 5.36 -4.98 -34.11
C THR A 716 4.95 -5.33 -32.71
N PRO A 717 4.01 -6.26 -32.49
CA PRO A 717 3.67 -6.69 -31.11
C PRO A 717 4.85 -7.18 -30.28
N THR A 718 5.94 -7.63 -30.92
CA THR A 718 7.08 -8.26 -30.24
C THR A 718 8.44 -7.65 -30.59
N SER A 719 8.49 -6.62 -31.44
CA SER A 719 9.77 -6.01 -31.82
C SER A 719 9.66 -4.53 -32.15
N VAL A 720 10.76 -3.81 -31.92
CA VAL A 720 11.01 -2.47 -32.49
C VAL A 720 12.10 -2.60 -33.54
N THR A 721 11.84 -2.09 -34.73
CA THR A 721 12.78 -2.06 -35.84
C THR A 721 13.03 -0.63 -36.30
N VAL A 722 14.20 -0.39 -36.90
CA VAL A 722 14.52 0.88 -37.55
C VAL A 722 14.88 0.63 -39.04
N GLU A 723 14.43 1.50 -39.94
CA GLU A 723 14.65 1.39 -41.34
C GLU A 723 15.16 2.72 -41.90
N ALA A 724 16.17 2.65 -42.75
CA ALA A 724 16.72 3.85 -43.38
C ALA A 724 15.65 4.58 -44.20
N LYS A 725 15.57 5.89 -44.01
CA LYS A 725 14.72 6.74 -44.83
C LYS A 725 15.44 6.94 -46.17
N LEU A 726 14.83 6.46 -47.29
CA LEU A 726 15.36 6.58 -48.62
C LEU A 726 15.43 8.04 -49.11
#